data_9d84db00b7585fee8e77b30e2402d752
#
_entry.id   9d84db00b7585fee8e77b30e2402d752
#
_cell.length_a   1.000
_cell.length_b   1.000
_cell.length_c   1.000
_cell.angle_alpha   90.00
_cell.angle_beta   90.00
_cell.angle_gamma   90.00
#
_symmetry.space_group_name_H-M   'P 1'
#
loop_
_entity.id
_entity.type
_entity.pdbx_description
1 polymer ?
#
loop_
_entity_poly.entity_id
_entity_poly.type
_entity_poly.pdbx_seq_one_letter_code
_entity_poly.pdbx_strand_id
1 'polypeptide(L)'
;MTSPAPDVLLARLRATGRAFSALGDQPGSDEAADPVTHVEHVPACEGRTSPWPSWAPVPVVDAFAGRGVARPWVHQVDAAELAWSGRSVVVATGTASGKSLAYQLPVLSALLADDRATALYLSPTKALAADQLRTLTELALPGVRPSAYDGDTPLDERDWVRAHSRFVLTNPDMVHRGILPNHARWASFLRRLRFVVIDECHTYRGVFGSHVAAVLRRLRRICARYGASPVFVLASATVSSPQTSAERLVGVPVDAVTDDGSPRGSTTFALWEPPLGPPRGENGAPVRRSAIAETADLLTDLVVSGARTLAFVRSRRAAEVVATSVRRSLDEVAPELANRVAAYRAGYLAEERRALERALLDGSLLGVAATNALELGVDVSGLDAVILAGYPGTLASLWQQSGRAGRSARDALAVLVARDDPLDTYLVHHPQAVFGRPVEATVLDPVNPYVLGPHLCCAAAELPLTPADVTLFGGPAAQAVVDGLVEEGLLRKRPAGWYWTSRQRPQADIRGTGGDPVSVVEATTGRLLGTVDAGASHGTVHPGAVYLHQGETYVVEHLDLDSSVALVRAEAPDWSTHARDITDLQVVSVTRTVDAGPVRLSLGTVDVTEQVVSYLRRRQPGGEIMDETPLDLPARELRTTAVFYTVTPEALEAAGIDAADVPGAAHAAEHAAIGLLPLVATCDRWDIGGLSTALHPDTGLPTVFVYDGHAGGAGFAERGFEAAETWLRATRDAISACGCDNGCPSCVQSPKCGNGNNPLDKAKAVRLLDLVLRALGNVEAGMTGGENVTGGENEARPDAGIADKVQPTGGRLPGKQRDAGSRATGVTGGRPPGDRRREIRPTGADVAGNDVAGNDVAGGGPAGVEVAAAGGGPTG
;
A
#
# COMPACT_ATOMS: atom_id res chain seq x y z
N MET A 1 14.50 -36.44 -5.66
CA MET A 1 15.87 -35.87 -5.72
C MET A 1 15.99 -34.92 -4.58
N THR A 2 17.06 -34.98 -3.79
CA THR A 2 17.32 -33.99 -2.72
C THR A 2 17.65 -32.67 -3.40
N SER A 3 16.99 -31.59 -3.00
CA SER A 3 17.27 -30.24 -3.50
C SER A 3 18.73 -29.86 -3.23
N PRO A 4 19.39 -29.18 -4.18
CA PRO A 4 20.76 -28.70 -3.96
C PRO A 4 20.82 -27.74 -2.78
N ALA A 5 21.95 -27.75 -2.05
CA ALA A 5 22.18 -26.80 -0.94
C ALA A 5 22.16 -25.34 -1.46
N PRO A 6 21.72 -24.36 -0.64
CA PRO A 6 21.64 -22.95 -1.02
C PRO A 6 22.94 -22.38 -1.59
N ASP A 7 24.09 -22.74 -1.01
CA ASP A 7 25.41 -22.27 -1.46
C ASP A 7 25.78 -22.80 -2.84
N VAL A 8 25.36 -24.03 -3.16
CA VAL A 8 25.56 -24.62 -4.50
C VAL A 8 24.70 -23.89 -5.53
N LEU A 9 23.44 -23.58 -5.18
CA LEU A 9 22.55 -22.78 -6.02
C LEU A 9 23.14 -21.39 -6.26
N LEU A 10 23.58 -20.71 -5.21
CA LEU A 10 24.16 -19.37 -5.31
C LEU A 10 25.46 -19.36 -6.15
N ALA A 11 26.32 -20.37 -5.99
CA ALA A 11 27.54 -20.49 -6.80
C ALA A 11 27.24 -20.61 -8.29
N ARG A 12 26.18 -21.35 -8.65
CA ARG A 12 25.71 -21.46 -10.04
C ARG A 12 25.22 -20.11 -10.57
N LEU A 13 24.34 -19.44 -9.82
CA LEU A 13 23.81 -18.13 -10.22
C LEU A 13 24.95 -17.12 -10.47
N ARG A 14 25.95 -17.09 -9.58
CA ARG A 14 27.14 -16.25 -9.74
C ARG A 14 27.91 -16.53 -11.04
N ALA A 15 28.06 -17.78 -11.38
CA ALA A 15 28.77 -18.17 -12.62
C ALA A 15 28.03 -17.65 -13.88
N THR A 16 26.71 -17.76 -13.90
CA THR A 16 25.86 -17.25 -14.99
C THR A 16 25.86 -15.73 -15.03
N GLY A 17 25.70 -15.05 -13.89
CA GLY A 17 25.72 -13.59 -13.80
C GLY A 17 27.03 -12.97 -14.28
N ARG A 18 28.19 -13.58 -13.94
CA ARG A 18 29.50 -13.14 -14.45
C ARG A 18 29.62 -13.32 -15.96
N ALA A 19 29.05 -14.37 -16.51
CA ALA A 19 29.08 -14.59 -17.97
C ALA A 19 28.28 -13.50 -18.72
N PHE A 20 27.15 -13.03 -18.14
CA PHE A 20 26.38 -11.91 -18.71
C PHE A 20 27.09 -10.57 -18.56
N SER A 21 27.77 -10.31 -17.44
CA SER A 21 28.61 -9.12 -17.26
C SER A 21 29.71 -9.05 -18.30
N ALA A 22 30.38 -10.16 -18.60
CA ALA A 22 31.43 -10.23 -19.63
C ALA A 22 30.93 -9.93 -21.06
N LEU A 23 29.65 -10.14 -21.34
CA LEU A 23 29.03 -9.85 -22.66
C LEU A 23 28.64 -8.36 -22.82
N GLY A 24 28.55 -7.62 -21.73
CA GLY A 24 28.16 -6.18 -21.69
C GLY A 24 29.36 -5.22 -21.62
N ASP A 25 30.51 -5.66 -21.15
CA ASP A 25 31.70 -4.83 -20.98
C ASP A 25 32.43 -4.55 -22.32
N GLN A 26 32.95 -3.33 -22.43
CA GLN A 26 33.85 -2.97 -23.56
C GLN A 26 35.06 -3.92 -23.56
N PRO A 27 35.55 -4.30 -24.71
CA PRO A 27 36.72 -5.17 -24.81
C PRO A 27 37.96 -4.49 -24.18
N GLY A 28 38.29 -4.88 -22.95
CA GLY A 28 39.40 -4.35 -22.20
C GLY A 28 39.38 -4.48 -20.68
N SER A 29 38.27 -4.90 -20.07
CA SER A 29 38.20 -5.22 -18.62
C SER A 29 38.37 -6.71 -18.43
N ASP A 30 39.51 -7.15 -17.91
CA ASP A 30 39.87 -8.58 -17.72
C ASP A 30 39.11 -9.27 -16.54
N GLU A 31 38.22 -8.62 -15.82
CA GLU A 31 37.42 -9.24 -14.76
C GLU A 31 35.92 -8.79 -14.84
N ALA A 32 35.06 -9.71 -15.22
CA ALA A 32 33.60 -9.51 -15.09
C ALA A 32 33.25 -9.28 -13.63
N ALA A 33 32.61 -8.16 -13.31
CA ALA A 33 32.20 -7.81 -11.96
C ALA A 33 31.25 -8.87 -11.39
N ASP A 34 31.44 -9.24 -10.13
CA ASP A 34 30.54 -10.15 -9.43
C ASP A 34 29.20 -9.42 -9.19
N PRO A 35 28.07 -9.90 -9.70
CA PRO A 35 26.78 -9.26 -9.47
C PRO A 35 26.31 -9.35 -8.02
N VAL A 36 26.89 -10.23 -7.19
CA VAL A 36 26.55 -10.37 -5.77
C VAL A 36 27.37 -9.37 -4.96
N THR A 37 26.71 -8.37 -4.42
CA THR A 37 27.31 -7.33 -3.58
C THR A 37 27.48 -7.77 -2.13
N HIS A 38 26.58 -8.64 -1.62
CA HIS A 38 26.62 -9.15 -0.25
C HIS A 38 25.90 -10.49 -0.13
N VAL A 39 26.35 -11.32 0.79
CA VAL A 39 25.70 -12.56 1.21
C VAL A 39 25.55 -12.56 2.73
N GLU A 40 24.33 -12.68 3.20
CA GLU A 40 24.00 -12.81 4.62
C GLU A 40 23.50 -14.23 4.93
N HIS A 41 24.02 -14.83 5.98
CA HIS A 41 23.57 -16.12 6.49
C HIS A 41 22.70 -15.93 7.73
N VAL A 42 21.40 -16.00 7.55
CA VAL A 42 20.42 -15.93 8.65
C VAL A 42 20.36 -17.31 9.30
N PRO A 43 20.75 -17.46 10.57
CA PRO A 43 20.83 -18.77 11.21
C PRO A 43 19.46 -19.39 11.44
N ALA A 44 19.45 -20.74 11.52
CA ALA A 44 18.28 -21.49 11.97
C ALA A 44 17.93 -21.15 13.42
N CYS A 45 16.64 -21.21 13.74
CA CYS A 45 16.12 -21.02 15.09
C CYS A 45 15.33 -22.26 15.52
N GLU A 46 15.59 -22.75 16.72
CA GLU A 46 14.82 -23.87 17.29
C GLU A 46 13.47 -23.40 17.84
N GLY A 47 12.45 -24.23 17.71
CA GLY A 47 11.10 -23.94 18.19
C GLY A 47 11.01 -24.05 19.73
N ARG A 48 10.32 -23.07 20.35
CA ARG A 48 10.03 -23.05 21.80
C ARG A 48 8.54 -23.23 22.02
N THR A 49 8.15 -24.35 22.64
CA THR A 49 6.75 -24.69 22.90
C THR A 49 6.36 -24.39 24.34
N SER A 50 5.05 -24.18 24.55
CA SER A 50 4.41 -24.03 25.86
C SER A 50 3.32 -25.09 26.06
N PRO A 51 2.94 -25.44 27.29
CA PRO A 51 1.76 -26.25 27.51
C PRO A 51 0.50 -25.51 27.06
N TRP A 52 -0.55 -26.28 26.73
CA TRP A 52 -1.87 -25.69 26.47
C TRP A 52 -2.38 -24.97 27.74
N PRO A 53 -3.00 -23.79 27.61
CA PRO A 53 -3.61 -23.08 28.74
C PRO A 53 -4.68 -23.90 29.43
N SER A 54 -4.76 -23.84 30.75
CA SER A 54 -5.73 -24.63 31.55
C SER A 54 -7.18 -24.29 31.27
N TRP A 55 -7.46 -23.07 30.73
CA TRP A 55 -8.79 -22.62 30.34
C TRP A 55 -9.22 -23.11 28.94
N ALA A 56 -8.28 -23.67 28.15
CA ALA A 56 -8.59 -24.14 26.80
C ALA A 56 -9.46 -25.42 26.90
N PRO A 57 -10.66 -25.43 26.27
CA PRO A 57 -11.53 -26.61 26.32
C PRO A 57 -10.90 -27.79 25.56
N VAL A 58 -11.06 -28.99 26.11
CA VAL A 58 -10.56 -30.24 25.51
C VAL A 58 -10.91 -30.36 24.02
N PRO A 59 -12.14 -30.08 23.56
CA PRO A 59 -12.45 -30.19 22.14
C PRO A 59 -11.63 -29.24 21.24
N VAL A 60 -11.23 -28.08 21.73
CA VAL A 60 -10.36 -27.14 20.99
C VAL A 60 -8.94 -27.68 20.92
N VAL A 61 -8.42 -28.16 22.04
CA VAL A 61 -7.07 -28.76 22.11
C VAL A 61 -6.99 -29.98 21.19
N ASP A 62 -7.96 -30.89 21.27
CA ASP A 62 -8.01 -32.11 20.45
C ASP A 62 -8.12 -31.79 18.94
N ALA A 63 -8.88 -30.76 18.57
CA ALA A 63 -9.00 -30.34 17.17
C ALA A 63 -7.64 -29.84 16.60
N PHE A 64 -6.88 -29.07 17.37
CA PHE A 64 -5.55 -28.64 16.96
C PHE A 64 -4.51 -29.77 17.02
N ALA A 65 -4.58 -30.63 18.01
CA ALA A 65 -3.72 -31.82 18.10
C ALA A 65 -3.92 -32.75 16.92
N GLY A 66 -5.17 -32.94 16.47
CA GLY A 66 -5.52 -33.71 15.27
C GLY A 66 -4.95 -33.12 13.98
N ARG A 67 -4.58 -31.85 13.99
CA ARG A 67 -3.88 -31.17 12.87
C ARG A 67 -2.36 -31.12 13.04
N GLY A 68 -1.82 -31.85 13.98
CA GLY A 68 -0.38 -31.96 14.23
C GLY A 68 0.21 -30.91 15.18
N VAL A 69 -0.62 -30.08 15.82
CA VAL A 69 -0.15 -29.14 16.86
C VAL A 69 -0.16 -29.84 18.22
N ALA A 70 0.90 -30.60 18.50
CA ALA A 70 1.03 -31.29 19.78
C ALA A 70 1.13 -30.32 20.98
N ARG A 71 1.87 -29.25 20.80
CA ARG A 71 2.01 -28.13 21.76
C ARG A 71 2.12 -26.81 21.00
N PRO A 72 1.47 -25.74 21.48
CA PRO A 72 1.59 -24.41 20.87
C PRO A 72 2.98 -23.79 21.12
N TRP A 73 3.35 -22.83 20.29
CA TRP A 73 4.54 -22.00 20.50
C TRP A 73 4.32 -21.00 21.65
N VAL A 74 5.41 -20.58 22.30
CA VAL A 74 5.37 -19.65 23.44
C VAL A 74 4.55 -18.39 23.10
N HIS A 75 4.86 -17.70 22.00
CA HIS A 75 4.16 -16.48 21.59
C HIS A 75 2.65 -16.68 21.35
N GLN A 76 2.24 -17.88 20.93
CA GLN A 76 0.82 -18.19 20.69
C GLN A 76 0.07 -18.27 22.03
N VAL A 77 0.69 -18.88 23.04
CA VAL A 77 0.09 -18.98 24.37
C VAL A 77 0.08 -17.63 25.06
N ASP A 78 1.21 -16.88 25.03
CA ASP A 78 1.32 -15.58 25.68
C ASP A 78 0.24 -14.60 25.16
N ALA A 79 0.04 -14.57 23.85
CA ALA A 79 -1.00 -13.73 23.27
C ALA A 79 -2.42 -14.22 23.59
N ALA A 80 -2.63 -15.54 23.57
CA ALA A 80 -3.93 -16.12 23.92
C ALA A 80 -4.31 -15.87 25.39
N GLU A 81 -3.34 -15.91 26.31
CA GLU A 81 -3.54 -15.60 27.74
C GLU A 81 -3.94 -14.13 27.94
N LEU A 82 -3.24 -13.19 27.25
CA LEU A 82 -3.59 -11.79 27.31
C LEU A 82 -5.02 -11.55 26.79
N ALA A 83 -5.34 -12.09 25.63
CA ALA A 83 -6.67 -11.96 25.03
C ALA A 83 -7.77 -12.59 25.92
N TRP A 84 -7.52 -13.76 26.50
CA TRP A 84 -8.44 -14.45 27.38
C TRP A 84 -8.72 -13.67 28.68
N SER A 85 -7.67 -13.00 29.21
CA SER A 85 -7.81 -12.12 30.38
C SER A 85 -8.56 -10.81 30.10
N GLY A 86 -8.97 -10.54 28.85
CA GLY A 86 -9.70 -9.34 28.45
C GLY A 86 -8.82 -8.18 28.01
N ARG A 87 -7.51 -8.39 27.80
CA ARG A 87 -6.55 -7.39 27.33
C ARG A 87 -6.42 -7.47 25.81
N SER A 88 -6.45 -6.33 25.13
CA SER A 88 -6.15 -6.30 23.70
C SER A 88 -4.67 -6.55 23.48
N VAL A 89 -4.32 -7.31 22.43
CA VAL A 89 -2.95 -7.76 22.17
C VAL A 89 -2.63 -7.70 20.68
N VAL A 90 -1.38 -7.37 20.36
CA VAL A 90 -0.79 -7.52 19.03
C VAL A 90 0.34 -8.57 19.06
N VAL A 91 0.23 -9.55 18.16
CA VAL A 91 1.29 -10.56 17.94
C VAL A 91 2.08 -10.11 16.72
N ALA A 92 3.31 -9.68 16.94
CA ALA A 92 4.20 -9.19 15.89
C ALA A 92 5.44 -10.10 15.78
N THR A 93 5.26 -11.24 15.13
CA THR A 93 6.27 -12.29 14.95
C THR A 93 6.48 -12.57 13.46
N GLY A 94 7.53 -13.33 13.14
CA GLY A 94 7.91 -13.66 11.77
C GLY A 94 6.79 -14.26 10.93
N THR A 95 6.98 -14.30 9.63
CA THR A 95 6.05 -14.95 8.71
C THR A 95 6.03 -16.45 8.97
N ALA A 96 4.86 -17.06 8.85
CA ALA A 96 4.66 -18.50 9.09
C ALA A 96 4.94 -18.99 10.52
N SER A 97 5.02 -18.09 11.50
CA SER A 97 5.15 -18.44 12.92
C SER A 97 3.87 -19.05 13.54
N GLY A 98 2.81 -19.20 12.74
CA GLY A 98 1.54 -19.77 13.22
C GLY A 98 0.70 -18.80 14.06
N LYS A 99 0.79 -17.49 13.81
CA LYS A 99 0.01 -16.42 14.50
C LYS A 99 -1.49 -16.71 14.61
N SER A 100 -2.04 -17.47 13.67
CA SER A 100 -3.47 -17.80 13.66
C SER A 100 -3.93 -18.50 14.95
N LEU A 101 -3.10 -19.35 15.53
CA LEU A 101 -3.42 -20.02 16.79
C LEU A 101 -3.55 -19.03 17.96
N ALA A 102 -2.77 -17.97 17.97
CA ALA A 102 -2.80 -16.94 19.02
C ALA A 102 -4.18 -16.28 19.17
N TYR A 103 -4.92 -16.06 18.07
CA TYR A 103 -6.29 -15.53 18.12
C TYR A 103 -7.36 -16.62 18.02
N GLN A 104 -7.13 -17.72 17.32
CA GLN A 104 -8.11 -18.80 17.20
C GLN A 104 -8.36 -19.48 18.57
N LEU A 105 -7.31 -19.69 19.35
CA LEU A 105 -7.42 -20.37 20.65
C LEU A 105 -8.37 -19.65 21.62
N PRO A 106 -8.22 -18.36 21.95
CA PRO A 106 -9.15 -17.66 22.85
C PRO A 106 -10.54 -17.46 22.22
N VAL A 107 -10.62 -17.19 20.92
CA VAL A 107 -11.90 -17.00 20.22
C VAL A 107 -12.72 -18.29 20.24
N LEU A 108 -12.17 -19.42 19.79
CA LEU A 108 -12.87 -20.70 19.74
C LEU A 108 -13.26 -21.18 21.14
N SER A 109 -12.38 -21.00 22.13
CA SER A 109 -12.68 -21.35 23.52
C SER A 109 -13.85 -20.53 24.06
N ALA A 110 -13.91 -19.24 23.77
CA ALA A 110 -15.02 -18.39 24.19
C ALA A 110 -16.33 -18.76 23.49
N LEU A 111 -16.28 -19.11 22.19
CA LEU A 111 -17.46 -19.55 21.45
C LEU A 111 -18.01 -20.91 21.97
N LEU A 112 -17.16 -21.79 22.48
CA LEU A 112 -17.61 -23.05 23.09
C LEU A 112 -18.13 -22.83 24.52
N ALA A 113 -17.50 -21.92 25.28
CA ALA A 113 -17.91 -21.64 26.67
C ALA A 113 -19.24 -20.89 26.78
N ASP A 114 -19.58 -20.04 25.83
CA ASP A 114 -20.84 -19.26 25.77
C ASP A 114 -21.45 -19.40 24.36
N ASP A 115 -22.59 -20.08 24.27
CA ASP A 115 -23.32 -20.33 23.02
C ASP A 115 -23.85 -19.06 22.34
N ARG A 116 -23.82 -17.95 23.06
CA ARG A 116 -24.23 -16.62 22.56
C ARG A 116 -23.07 -15.75 22.09
N ALA A 117 -21.85 -16.01 22.55
CA ALA A 117 -20.68 -15.22 22.16
C ALA A 117 -20.50 -15.18 20.64
N THR A 118 -20.04 -14.03 20.13
CA THR A 118 -19.72 -13.82 18.73
C THR A 118 -18.32 -13.24 18.58
N ALA A 119 -17.71 -13.45 17.42
CA ALA A 119 -16.41 -12.92 17.05
C ALA A 119 -16.41 -12.37 15.63
N LEU A 120 -15.64 -11.33 15.39
CA LEU A 120 -15.43 -10.70 14.08
C LEU A 120 -13.97 -10.84 13.70
N TYR A 121 -13.70 -11.29 12.47
CA TYR A 121 -12.37 -11.36 11.90
C TYR A 121 -12.27 -10.40 10.71
N LEU A 122 -11.25 -9.56 10.72
CA LEU A 122 -10.96 -8.58 9.67
C LEU A 122 -9.64 -8.94 9.00
N SER A 123 -9.66 -9.05 7.69
CA SER A 123 -8.46 -9.22 6.87
C SER A 123 -8.37 -8.18 5.75
N PRO A 124 -7.15 -7.87 5.27
CA PRO A 124 -6.97 -6.95 4.15
C PRO A 124 -7.46 -7.52 2.82
N THR A 125 -7.48 -8.85 2.67
CA THR A 125 -7.83 -9.52 1.43
C THR A 125 -8.89 -10.61 1.63
N LYS A 126 -9.74 -10.82 0.60
CA LYS A 126 -10.71 -11.92 0.58
C LYS A 126 -10.04 -13.30 0.61
N ALA A 127 -8.88 -13.43 -0.02
CA ALA A 127 -8.14 -14.68 -0.08
C ALA A 127 -7.72 -15.17 1.32
N LEU A 128 -7.20 -14.26 2.15
CA LEU A 128 -6.82 -14.57 3.53
C LEU A 128 -8.05 -14.95 4.38
N ALA A 129 -9.18 -14.22 4.21
CA ALA A 129 -10.42 -14.57 4.88
C ALA A 129 -10.94 -15.96 4.47
N ALA A 130 -10.85 -16.31 3.19
CA ALA A 130 -11.28 -17.61 2.68
C ALA A 130 -10.38 -18.76 3.20
N ASP A 131 -9.08 -18.54 3.31
CA ASP A 131 -8.14 -19.51 3.89
C ASP A 131 -8.42 -19.75 5.37
N GLN A 132 -8.63 -18.68 6.13
CA GLN A 132 -9.02 -18.78 7.54
C GLN A 132 -10.38 -19.47 7.72
N LEU A 133 -11.36 -19.18 6.86
CA LEU A 133 -12.67 -19.84 6.89
C LEU A 133 -12.53 -21.35 6.65
N ARG A 134 -11.70 -21.76 5.66
CA ARG A 134 -11.42 -23.17 5.39
C ARG A 134 -10.81 -23.84 6.63
N THR A 135 -9.79 -23.23 7.23
CA THR A 135 -9.13 -23.73 8.44
C THR A 135 -10.11 -23.91 9.59
N LEU A 136 -10.97 -22.90 9.86
CA LEU A 136 -11.97 -22.96 10.92
C LEU A 136 -13.05 -24.02 10.65
N THR A 137 -13.42 -24.23 9.39
CA THR A 137 -14.38 -25.27 8.98
C THR A 137 -13.81 -26.67 9.17
N GLU A 138 -12.55 -26.86 8.82
CA GLU A 138 -11.83 -28.15 8.98
C GLU A 138 -11.60 -28.54 10.44
N LEU A 139 -11.56 -27.58 11.38
CA LEU A 139 -11.53 -27.87 12.81
C LEU A 139 -12.83 -28.55 13.31
N ALA A 140 -13.90 -28.46 12.54
CA ALA A 140 -15.17 -29.13 12.78
C ALA A 140 -15.75 -28.99 14.21
N LEU A 141 -15.49 -27.84 14.87
CA LEU A 141 -15.93 -27.60 16.25
C LEU A 141 -17.44 -27.33 16.30
N PRO A 142 -18.21 -28.07 17.10
CA PRO A 142 -19.65 -27.90 17.19
C PRO A 142 -20.04 -26.49 17.64
N GLY A 143 -21.01 -25.88 16.95
CA GLY A 143 -21.57 -24.57 17.34
C GLY A 143 -20.75 -23.34 17.00
N VAL A 144 -19.53 -23.44 16.43
CA VAL A 144 -18.70 -22.29 16.07
C VAL A 144 -19.32 -21.48 14.91
N ARG A 145 -19.85 -22.13 13.87
CA ARG A 145 -20.53 -21.55 12.72
C ARG A 145 -19.77 -20.38 12.09
N PRO A 146 -18.55 -20.60 11.55
CA PRO A 146 -17.82 -19.58 10.84
C PRO A 146 -18.45 -19.29 9.48
N SER A 147 -18.48 -18.03 9.04
CA SER A 147 -19.02 -17.63 7.75
C SER A 147 -18.29 -16.41 7.18
N ALA A 148 -18.09 -16.39 5.88
CA ALA A 148 -17.65 -15.19 5.19
C ALA A 148 -18.79 -14.19 5.04
N TYR A 149 -18.45 -12.91 5.13
CA TYR A 149 -19.38 -11.81 4.83
C TYR A 149 -18.61 -10.72 4.08
N ASP A 150 -18.66 -10.78 2.76
CA ASP A 150 -17.96 -9.86 1.87
C ASP A 150 -18.81 -9.47 0.65
N GLY A 151 -18.19 -8.79 -0.33
CA GLY A 151 -18.89 -8.35 -1.54
C GLY A 151 -19.44 -9.50 -2.39
N ASP A 152 -18.83 -10.69 -2.30
CA ASP A 152 -19.20 -11.87 -3.09
C ASP A 152 -20.24 -12.74 -2.39
N THR A 153 -20.54 -12.47 -1.10
CA THR A 153 -21.57 -13.21 -0.34
C THR A 153 -22.95 -12.95 -0.97
N PRO A 154 -23.67 -14.00 -1.42
CA PRO A 154 -25.02 -13.88 -2.00
C PRO A 154 -26.02 -13.20 -1.06
N LEU A 155 -27.00 -12.51 -1.61
CA LEU A 155 -27.94 -11.71 -0.80
C LEU A 155 -28.78 -12.55 0.17
N ASP A 156 -29.20 -13.74 -0.23
CA ASP A 156 -29.91 -14.71 0.58
C ASP A 156 -29.06 -15.26 1.74
N GLU A 157 -27.78 -15.52 1.49
CA GLU A 157 -26.84 -15.94 2.53
C GLU A 157 -26.55 -14.83 3.55
N ARG A 158 -26.58 -13.56 3.14
CA ARG A 158 -26.33 -12.43 4.04
C ARG A 158 -27.30 -12.37 5.23
N ASP A 159 -28.57 -12.72 5.02
CA ASP A 159 -29.56 -12.76 6.09
C ASP A 159 -29.31 -13.94 7.03
N TRP A 160 -28.92 -15.08 6.50
CA TRP A 160 -28.55 -16.24 7.29
C TRP A 160 -27.31 -15.98 8.14
N VAL A 161 -26.26 -15.39 7.56
CA VAL A 161 -25.02 -15.02 8.28
C VAL A 161 -25.34 -14.11 9.46
N ARG A 162 -26.16 -13.07 9.25
CA ARG A 162 -26.55 -12.14 10.31
C ARG A 162 -27.31 -12.82 11.46
N ALA A 163 -28.14 -13.80 11.15
CA ALA A 163 -28.99 -14.47 12.12
C ALA A 163 -28.30 -15.60 12.88
N HIS A 164 -27.36 -16.32 12.22
CA HIS A 164 -26.89 -17.61 12.70
C HIS A 164 -25.38 -17.73 12.86
N SER A 165 -24.57 -16.90 12.13
CA SER A 165 -23.13 -16.99 12.24
C SER A 165 -22.64 -16.44 13.58
N ARG A 166 -21.67 -17.13 14.15
CA ARG A 166 -21.05 -16.75 15.42
C ARG A 166 -19.62 -16.25 15.26
N PHE A 167 -18.98 -16.62 14.17
CA PHE A 167 -17.66 -16.13 13.78
C PHE A 167 -17.75 -15.61 12.35
N VAL A 168 -17.83 -14.29 12.20
CA VAL A 168 -17.95 -13.62 10.89
C VAL A 168 -16.59 -13.17 10.42
N LEU A 169 -16.18 -13.64 9.21
CA LEU A 169 -14.94 -13.26 8.54
C LEU A 169 -15.28 -12.24 7.46
N THR A 170 -14.63 -11.07 7.49
CA THR A 170 -14.93 -9.94 6.61
C THR A 170 -13.72 -9.05 6.38
N ASN A 171 -13.93 -7.88 5.80
CA ASN A 171 -12.91 -6.86 5.57
C ASN A 171 -13.40 -5.47 6.03
N PRO A 172 -12.51 -4.46 6.14
CA PRO A 172 -12.89 -3.11 6.57
C PRO A 172 -13.95 -2.46 5.69
N ASP A 173 -13.95 -2.71 4.37
CA ASP A 173 -14.95 -2.18 3.44
C ASP A 173 -16.36 -2.65 3.78
N MET A 174 -16.52 -3.93 4.11
CA MET A 174 -17.82 -4.48 4.50
C MET A 174 -18.27 -4.03 5.88
N VAL A 175 -17.34 -3.84 6.83
CA VAL A 175 -17.69 -3.20 8.10
C VAL A 175 -18.20 -1.79 7.85
N HIS A 176 -17.49 -1.01 7.04
CA HIS A 176 -17.84 0.37 6.70
C HIS A 176 -19.17 0.50 5.96
N ARG A 177 -19.36 -0.27 4.88
CA ARG A 177 -20.51 -0.13 3.96
C ARG A 177 -21.68 -1.06 4.32
N GLY A 178 -21.43 -2.23 4.91
CA GLY A 178 -22.41 -3.29 5.13
C GLY A 178 -22.91 -3.40 6.58
N ILE A 179 -22.01 -3.35 7.56
CA ILE A 179 -22.34 -3.60 8.98
C ILE A 179 -22.75 -2.31 9.69
N LEU A 180 -21.88 -1.30 9.71
CA LEU A 180 -22.10 -0.07 10.50
C LEU A 180 -23.33 0.72 10.07
N PRO A 181 -23.60 1.01 8.79
CA PRO A 181 -24.81 1.71 8.39
C PRO A 181 -26.10 0.93 8.65
N ASN A 182 -25.99 -0.38 8.82
CA ASN A 182 -27.10 -1.31 9.07
C ASN A 182 -27.01 -1.97 10.46
N HIS A 183 -26.33 -1.31 11.41
CA HIS A 183 -26.02 -1.88 12.73
C HIS A 183 -27.27 -2.41 13.48
N ALA A 184 -28.46 -1.83 13.24
CA ALA A 184 -29.68 -2.30 13.84
C ALA A 184 -30.01 -3.76 13.43
N ARG A 185 -29.73 -4.14 12.17
CA ARG A 185 -29.89 -5.54 11.69
C ARG A 185 -28.83 -6.48 12.27
N TRP A 186 -27.71 -5.92 12.73
CA TRP A 186 -26.60 -6.62 13.36
C TRP A 186 -26.63 -6.58 14.88
N ALA A 187 -27.65 -5.95 15.48
CA ALA A 187 -27.72 -5.71 16.94
C ALA A 187 -27.54 -6.98 17.79
N SER A 188 -28.09 -8.11 17.34
CA SER A 188 -27.95 -9.40 18.03
C SER A 188 -26.49 -9.90 18.06
N PHE A 189 -25.79 -9.77 16.96
CA PHE A 189 -24.37 -10.11 16.81
C PHE A 189 -23.48 -9.14 17.61
N LEU A 190 -23.64 -7.83 17.40
CA LEU A 190 -22.81 -6.78 18.01
C LEU A 190 -22.94 -6.71 19.52
N ARG A 191 -24.13 -7.01 20.08
CA ARG A 191 -24.35 -7.06 21.55
C ARG A 191 -23.50 -8.14 22.21
N ARG A 192 -23.15 -9.18 21.49
CA ARG A 192 -22.45 -10.37 21.98
C ARG A 192 -21.00 -10.46 21.49
N LEU A 193 -20.57 -9.43 20.80
CA LEU A 193 -19.24 -9.38 20.21
C LEU A 193 -18.19 -9.34 21.31
N ARG A 194 -17.45 -10.44 21.46
CA ARG A 194 -16.42 -10.61 22.48
C ARG A 194 -15.01 -10.34 21.95
N PHE A 195 -14.74 -10.72 20.69
CA PHE A 195 -13.44 -10.53 20.07
C PHE A 195 -13.56 -9.89 18.69
N VAL A 196 -12.64 -9.00 18.40
CA VAL A 196 -12.35 -8.50 17.05
C VAL A 196 -10.91 -8.87 16.70
N VAL A 197 -10.76 -9.78 15.76
CA VAL A 197 -9.46 -10.17 15.23
C VAL A 197 -9.12 -9.29 14.04
N ILE A 198 -7.91 -8.73 14.02
CA ILE A 198 -7.40 -7.91 12.91
C ILE A 198 -6.12 -8.56 12.41
N ASP A 199 -6.24 -9.30 11.32
CA ASP A 199 -5.12 -10.04 10.74
C ASP A 199 -4.33 -9.18 9.76
N GLU A 200 -3.02 -9.42 9.67
CA GLU A 200 -2.06 -8.66 8.86
C GLU A 200 -2.21 -7.13 9.04
N CYS A 201 -2.33 -6.69 10.31
CA CYS A 201 -2.67 -5.30 10.65
C CYS A 201 -1.62 -4.28 10.19
N HIS A 202 -0.38 -4.68 9.92
CA HIS A 202 0.67 -3.83 9.34
C HIS A 202 0.36 -3.36 7.92
N THR A 203 -0.60 -3.99 7.25
CA THR A 203 -1.06 -3.54 5.92
C THR A 203 -1.96 -2.31 5.99
N TYR A 204 -2.52 -2.00 7.18
CA TYR A 204 -3.33 -0.82 7.41
C TYR A 204 -2.43 0.38 7.75
N ARG A 205 -1.87 1.00 6.71
CA ARG A 205 -0.93 2.12 6.80
C ARG A 205 -1.36 3.30 5.92
N GLY A 206 -0.74 4.47 6.12
CA GLY A 206 -1.04 5.68 5.37
C GLY A 206 -2.50 6.11 5.50
N VAL A 207 -3.05 6.65 4.43
CA VAL A 207 -4.45 7.11 4.38
C VAL A 207 -5.42 5.95 4.58
N PHE A 208 -5.18 4.80 3.93
CA PHE A 208 -6.03 3.63 4.12
C PHE A 208 -6.06 3.14 5.58
N GLY A 209 -4.90 3.12 6.25
CA GLY A 209 -4.82 2.80 7.68
C GLY A 209 -5.60 3.79 8.54
N SER A 210 -5.55 5.08 8.21
CA SER A 210 -6.31 6.14 8.88
C SER A 210 -7.82 5.96 8.73
N HIS A 211 -8.29 5.59 7.54
CA HIS A 211 -9.70 5.22 7.32
C HIS A 211 -10.11 3.99 8.13
N VAL A 212 -9.29 2.92 8.14
CA VAL A 212 -9.57 1.71 8.94
C VAL A 212 -9.64 2.05 10.43
N ALA A 213 -8.74 2.89 10.93
CA ALA A 213 -8.76 3.35 12.32
C ALA A 213 -10.07 4.09 12.66
N ALA A 214 -10.59 4.93 11.76
CA ALA A 214 -11.88 5.58 11.93
C ALA A 214 -13.05 4.57 11.86
N VAL A 215 -13.02 3.57 10.98
CA VAL A 215 -14.01 2.47 10.92
C VAL A 215 -14.03 1.69 12.23
N LEU A 216 -12.87 1.36 12.80
CA LEU A 216 -12.77 0.64 14.08
C LEU A 216 -13.29 1.47 15.26
N ARG A 217 -13.06 2.79 15.29
CA ARG A 217 -13.65 3.68 16.29
C ARG A 217 -15.17 3.72 16.18
N ARG A 218 -15.73 3.77 14.97
CA ARG A 218 -17.18 3.66 14.72
C ARG A 218 -17.71 2.31 15.19
N LEU A 219 -17.01 1.19 14.91
CA LEU A 219 -17.39 -0.14 15.39
C LEU A 219 -17.45 -0.19 16.92
N ARG A 220 -16.42 0.30 17.61
CA ARG A 220 -16.38 0.36 19.08
C ARG A 220 -17.56 1.17 19.63
N ARG A 221 -17.85 2.31 19.02
CA ARG A 221 -18.99 3.16 19.38
C ARG A 221 -20.32 2.42 19.28
N ILE A 222 -20.53 1.71 18.19
CA ILE A 222 -21.75 0.91 17.97
C ILE A 222 -21.81 -0.28 18.94
N CYS A 223 -20.71 -0.97 19.20
CA CYS A 223 -20.66 -2.04 20.21
C CYS A 223 -21.02 -1.51 21.60
N ALA A 224 -20.46 -0.37 22.00
CA ALA A 224 -20.78 0.28 23.28
C ALA A 224 -22.27 0.64 23.40
N ARG A 225 -22.91 1.10 22.30
CA ARG A 225 -24.36 1.35 22.24
C ARG A 225 -25.18 0.09 22.56
N TYR A 226 -24.67 -1.09 22.18
CA TYR A 226 -25.31 -2.38 22.46
C TYR A 226 -24.81 -3.04 23.75
N GLY A 227 -23.93 -2.38 24.53
CA GLY A 227 -23.41 -2.87 25.80
C GLY A 227 -22.27 -3.87 25.66
N ALA A 228 -21.58 -3.93 24.51
CA ALA A 228 -20.42 -4.75 24.27
C ALA A 228 -19.13 -3.92 24.22
N SER A 229 -18.03 -4.52 24.75
CA SER A 229 -16.68 -3.98 24.70
C SER A 229 -15.74 -5.11 24.24
N PRO A 230 -15.58 -5.32 22.93
CA PRO A 230 -14.78 -6.42 22.42
C PRO A 230 -13.29 -6.24 22.71
N VAL A 231 -12.61 -7.36 22.92
CA VAL A 231 -11.14 -7.45 22.98
C VAL A 231 -10.61 -7.49 21.56
N PHE A 232 -9.58 -6.68 21.26
CA PHE A 232 -8.91 -6.69 19.98
C PHE A 232 -7.69 -7.62 20.02
N VAL A 233 -7.63 -8.56 19.08
CA VAL A 233 -6.46 -9.44 18.87
C VAL A 233 -5.90 -9.17 17.49
N LEU A 234 -4.74 -8.54 17.44
CA LEU A 234 -4.10 -8.15 16.19
C LEU A 234 -2.95 -9.11 15.86
N ALA A 235 -2.85 -9.50 14.60
CA ALA A 235 -1.70 -10.23 14.09
C ALA A 235 -0.96 -9.38 13.04
N SER A 236 0.36 -9.34 13.14
CA SER A 236 1.25 -8.54 12.32
C SER A 236 2.48 -9.33 11.92
N ALA A 237 3.08 -9.01 10.79
CA ALA A 237 4.49 -9.30 10.59
C ALA A 237 5.33 -8.54 11.63
N THR A 238 6.62 -8.85 11.72
CA THR A 238 7.55 -8.06 12.52
C THR A 238 7.51 -6.59 12.07
N VAL A 239 7.27 -5.68 13.00
CA VAL A 239 7.27 -4.22 12.79
C VAL A 239 7.91 -3.54 13.98
N SER A 240 8.47 -2.36 13.79
CA SER A 240 8.93 -1.57 14.93
C SER A 240 7.73 -0.99 15.68
N SER A 241 7.84 -0.92 17.00
CA SER A 241 6.79 -0.36 17.87
C SER A 241 5.37 -0.90 17.59
N PRO A 242 5.17 -2.24 17.56
CA PRO A 242 3.88 -2.84 17.21
C PRO A 242 2.75 -2.42 18.14
N GLN A 243 3.05 -2.21 19.41
CA GLN A 243 2.12 -1.71 20.41
C GLN A 243 1.54 -0.35 20.00
N THR A 244 2.42 0.64 19.74
CA THR A 244 2.00 2.01 19.37
C THR A 244 1.17 2.03 18.09
N SER A 245 1.59 1.25 17.08
CA SER A 245 0.88 1.15 15.81
C SER A 245 -0.51 0.54 15.99
N ALA A 246 -0.62 -0.53 16.80
CA ALA A 246 -1.89 -1.18 17.13
C ALA A 246 -2.80 -0.25 17.94
N GLU A 247 -2.29 0.47 18.93
CA GLU A 247 -3.04 1.45 19.73
C GLU A 247 -3.58 2.60 18.86
N ARG A 248 -2.76 3.13 17.95
CA ARG A 248 -3.21 4.13 16.96
C ARG A 248 -4.35 3.60 16.08
N LEU A 249 -4.23 2.34 15.64
CA LEU A 249 -5.24 1.72 14.79
C LEU A 249 -6.56 1.49 15.52
N VAL A 250 -6.56 0.84 16.68
CA VAL A 250 -7.81 0.44 17.38
C VAL A 250 -8.30 1.46 18.40
N GLY A 251 -7.44 2.37 18.86
CA GLY A 251 -7.77 3.44 19.80
C GLY A 251 -8.01 2.95 21.23
N VAL A 252 -7.45 1.80 21.63
CA VAL A 252 -7.40 1.27 23.02
C VAL A 252 -5.97 0.87 23.35
N PRO A 253 -5.61 0.74 24.63
CA PRO A 253 -4.34 0.16 25.04
C PRO A 253 -4.21 -1.28 24.52
N VAL A 254 -3.02 -1.62 24.03
CA VAL A 254 -2.71 -2.92 23.43
C VAL A 254 -1.37 -3.43 23.98
N ASP A 255 -1.31 -4.68 24.40
CA ASP A 255 -0.05 -5.34 24.74
C ASP A 255 0.62 -5.90 23.49
N ALA A 256 1.95 -5.96 23.47
CA ALA A 256 2.69 -6.52 22.34
C ALA A 256 3.38 -7.83 22.73
N VAL A 257 3.24 -8.85 21.87
CA VAL A 257 4.00 -10.11 21.92
C VAL A 257 4.88 -10.16 20.68
N THR A 258 6.19 -10.04 20.88
CA THR A 258 7.19 -9.93 19.80
C THR A 258 8.22 -11.05 19.79
N ASP A 259 8.29 -11.83 20.86
CA ASP A 259 9.24 -12.93 21.02
C ASP A 259 8.77 -14.16 20.22
N ASP A 260 9.34 -14.36 19.03
CA ASP A 260 8.96 -15.46 18.14
C ASP A 260 9.51 -16.81 18.64
N GLY A 261 8.63 -17.70 19.06
CA GLY A 261 8.97 -19.06 19.48
C GLY A 261 8.88 -20.12 18.37
N SER A 262 8.63 -19.74 17.13
CA SER A 262 8.51 -20.71 16.02
C SER A 262 9.89 -21.16 15.49
N PRO A 263 10.03 -22.41 14.98
CA PRO A 263 11.26 -22.87 14.36
C PRO A 263 11.43 -22.26 12.97
N ARG A 264 12.67 -21.98 12.59
CA ARG A 264 13.04 -21.49 11.24
C ARG A 264 14.32 -22.20 10.77
N GLY A 265 14.35 -22.61 9.50
CA GLY A 265 15.58 -23.08 8.85
C GLY A 265 16.57 -21.95 8.58
N SER A 266 17.82 -22.29 8.25
CA SER A 266 18.78 -21.30 7.82
C SER A 266 18.42 -20.72 6.46
N THR A 267 18.76 -19.43 6.25
CA THR A 267 18.55 -18.78 4.94
C THR A 267 19.84 -18.12 4.49
N THR A 268 20.33 -18.50 3.31
CA THR A 268 21.38 -17.75 2.60
C THR A 268 20.69 -16.65 1.79
N PHE A 269 20.96 -15.40 2.14
CA PHE A 269 20.34 -14.24 1.49
C PHE A 269 21.40 -13.49 0.67
N ALA A 270 21.22 -13.42 -0.66
CA ALA A 270 22.11 -12.71 -1.57
C ALA A 270 21.51 -11.38 -2.02
N LEU A 271 22.30 -10.32 -1.98
CA LEU A 271 22.01 -9.03 -2.59
C LEU A 271 22.66 -9.01 -3.97
N TRP A 272 21.85 -8.78 -4.99
CA TRP A 272 22.24 -8.91 -6.39
C TRP A 272 22.05 -7.61 -7.14
N GLU A 273 23.13 -7.09 -7.73
CA GLU A 273 23.10 -5.90 -8.56
C GLU A 273 23.27 -6.27 -10.03
N PRO A 274 22.25 -6.04 -10.89
CA PRO A 274 22.38 -6.30 -12.32
C PRO A 274 23.48 -5.44 -12.96
N PRO A 275 24.19 -5.96 -13.99
CA PRO A 275 25.26 -5.23 -14.63
C PRO A 275 24.79 -3.96 -15.35
N LEU A 276 25.67 -2.96 -15.45
CA LEU A 276 25.44 -1.77 -16.27
C LEU A 276 25.47 -2.14 -17.74
N GLY A 277 24.47 -1.69 -18.48
CA GLY A 277 24.41 -1.76 -19.93
C GLY A 277 25.07 -0.54 -20.59
N PRO A 278 25.11 -0.49 -21.94
CA PRO A 278 25.59 0.67 -22.67
C PRO A 278 24.72 1.92 -22.40
N PRO A 279 25.29 3.15 -22.51
CA PRO A 279 24.57 4.39 -22.30
C PRO A 279 23.41 4.54 -23.28
N ARG A 280 22.17 4.27 -22.82
CA ARG A 280 20.93 4.35 -23.64
C ARG A 280 19.80 5.08 -22.91
N GLY A 281 20.06 5.54 -21.68
CA GLY A 281 19.08 6.28 -20.87
C GLY A 281 18.93 7.73 -21.30
N GLU A 282 18.03 8.45 -20.63
CA GLU A 282 17.85 9.89 -20.82
C GLU A 282 19.17 10.62 -20.60
N ASN A 283 19.47 11.57 -21.46
CA ASN A 283 20.73 12.34 -21.49
C ASN A 283 22.00 11.47 -21.62
N GLY A 284 21.91 10.28 -22.22
CA GLY A 284 23.04 9.37 -22.38
C GLY A 284 23.47 8.66 -21.10
N ALA A 285 22.61 8.61 -20.11
CA ALA A 285 22.88 7.94 -18.85
C ALA A 285 23.09 6.43 -19.03
N PRO A 286 24.02 5.80 -18.29
CA PRO A 286 24.09 4.36 -18.22
C PRO A 286 22.84 3.80 -17.55
N VAL A 287 22.31 2.69 -18.05
CA VAL A 287 21.12 2.00 -17.52
C VAL A 287 21.52 0.57 -17.18
N ARG A 288 21.10 0.09 -16.01
CA ARG A 288 21.36 -1.30 -15.62
C ARG A 288 20.46 -2.26 -16.38
N ARG A 289 20.90 -3.50 -16.50
CA ARG A 289 20.06 -4.56 -17.01
C ARG A 289 18.79 -4.66 -16.15
N SER A 290 17.64 -4.82 -16.80
CA SER A 290 16.34 -4.86 -16.10
C SER A 290 16.30 -5.99 -15.07
N ALA A 291 15.89 -5.70 -13.83
CA ALA A 291 15.69 -6.68 -12.78
C ALA A 291 14.70 -7.80 -13.20
N ILE A 292 13.76 -7.50 -14.09
CA ILE A 292 12.82 -8.50 -14.65
C ILE A 292 13.54 -9.50 -15.56
N ALA A 293 14.42 -9.02 -16.43
CA ALA A 293 15.21 -9.89 -17.30
C ALA A 293 16.21 -10.73 -16.51
N GLU A 294 16.89 -10.11 -15.54
CA GLU A 294 17.80 -10.79 -14.63
C GLU A 294 17.07 -11.88 -13.83
N THR A 295 15.91 -11.56 -13.25
CA THR A 295 15.08 -12.53 -12.53
C THR A 295 14.64 -13.70 -13.41
N ALA A 296 14.36 -13.47 -14.69
CA ALA A 296 14.00 -14.56 -15.61
C ALA A 296 15.15 -15.53 -15.83
N ASP A 297 16.38 -15.04 -15.99
CA ASP A 297 17.56 -15.91 -16.17
C ASP A 297 17.89 -16.67 -14.88
N LEU A 298 17.90 -15.99 -13.73
CA LEU A 298 18.12 -16.63 -12.43
C LEU A 298 17.07 -17.71 -12.14
N LEU A 299 15.79 -17.45 -12.48
CA LEU A 299 14.71 -18.42 -12.32
C LEU A 299 14.91 -19.63 -13.28
N THR A 300 15.38 -19.39 -14.50
CA THR A 300 15.71 -20.45 -15.46
C THR A 300 16.78 -21.38 -14.88
N ASP A 301 17.88 -20.84 -14.37
CA ASP A 301 18.99 -21.60 -13.78
C ASP A 301 18.56 -22.43 -12.56
N LEU A 302 17.72 -21.86 -11.69
CA LEU A 302 17.19 -22.56 -10.52
C LEU A 302 16.25 -23.69 -10.92
N VAL A 303 15.39 -23.48 -11.92
CA VAL A 303 14.50 -24.51 -12.46
C VAL A 303 15.30 -25.66 -13.11
N VAL A 304 16.32 -25.34 -13.90
CA VAL A 304 17.25 -26.33 -14.47
C VAL A 304 17.98 -27.11 -13.37
N SER A 305 18.27 -26.46 -12.24
CA SER A 305 18.86 -27.09 -11.06
C SER A 305 17.88 -27.97 -10.27
N GLY A 306 16.59 -27.99 -10.65
CA GLY A 306 15.52 -28.72 -9.96
C GLY A 306 15.03 -28.07 -8.69
N ALA A 307 15.40 -26.81 -8.41
CA ALA A 307 14.99 -26.07 -7.24
C ALA A 307 13.58 -25.48 -7.41
N ARG A 308 12.69 -25.72 -6.43
CA ARG A 308 11.36 -25.10 -6.41
C ARG A 308 11.49 -23.64 -6.01
N THR A 309 11.20 -22.77 -6.96
CA THR A 309 11.51 -21.34 -6.84
C THR A 309 10.29 -20.46 -7.06
N LEU A 310 10.13 -19.47 -6.22
CA LEU A 310 9.13 -18.41 -6.37
C LEU A 310 9.84 -17.08 -6.67
N ALA A 311 9.48 -16.43 -7.78
CA ALA A 311 10.00 -15.13 -8.16
C ALA A 311 8.92 -14.06 -7.96
N PHE A 312 9.14 -13.12 -7.03
CA PHE A 312 8.24 -12.01 -6.80
C PHE A 312 8.55 -10.83 -7.71
N VAL A 313 7.50 -10.29 -8.32
CA VAL A 313 7.56 -9.11 -9.19
C VAL A 313 6.47 -8.10 -8.84
N ARG A 314 6.68 -6.81 -9.12
CA ARG A 314 5.76 -5.74 -8.69
C ARG A 314 4.49 -5.59 -9.54
N SER A 315 4.44 -6.11 -10.75
CA SER A 315 3.29 -5.93 -11.64
C SER A 315 2.78 -7.24 -12.25
N ARG A 316 1.48 -7.28 -12.54
CA ARG A 316 0.83 -8.42 -13.20
C ARG A 316 1.48 -8.73 -14.56
N ARG A 317 1.82 -7.68 -15.33
CA ARG A 317 2.51 -7.80 -16.60
C ARG A 317 3.90 -8.42 -16.43
N ALA A 318 4.66 -7.97 -15.43
CA ALA A 318 5.98 -8.51 -15.16
C ALA A 318 5.94 -10.00 -14.81
N ALA A 319 4.92 -10.49 -14.08
CA ALA A 319 4.77 -11.92 -13.79
C ALA A 319 4.60 -12.75 -15.06
N GLU A 320 3.79 -12.28 -16.01
CA GLU A 320 3.61 -12.93 -17.31
C GLU A 320 4.89 -12.88 -18.16
N VAL A 321 5.56 -11.72 -18.18
CA VAL A 321 6.83 -11.54 -18.93
C VAL A 321 7.91 -12.49 -18.41
N VAL A 322 8.13 -12.55 -17.09
CA VAL A 322 9.11 -13.47 -16.50
C VAL A 322 8.77 -14.92 -16.84
N ALA A 323 7.53 -15.36 -16.58
CA ALA A 323 7.15 -16.74 -16.87
C ALA A 323 7.31 -17.10 -18.35
N THR A 324 6.94 -16.19 -19.26
CA THR A 324 7.09 -16.41 -20.71
C THR A 324 8.56 -16.44 -21.14
N SER A 325 9.39 -15.55 -20.60
CA SER A 325 10.84 -15.51 -20.90
C SER A 325 11.51 -16.79 -20.41
N VAL A 326 11.21 -17.23 -19.17
CA VAL A 326 11.76 -18.48 -18.62
C VAL A 326 11.36 -19.67 -19.47
N ARG A 327 10.09 -19.79 -19.87
CA ARG A 327 9.63 -20.89 -20.76
C ARG A 327 10.40 -20.91 -22.07
N ARG A 328 10.59 -19.75 -22.71
CA ARG A 328 11.34 -19.62 -23.95
C ARG A 328 12.80 -20.10 -23.77
N SER A 329 13.46 -19.64 -22.71
CA SER A 329 14.84 -20.06 -22.40
C SER A 329 14.93 -21.57 -22.11
N LEU A 330 13.93 -22.13 -21.40
CA LEU A 330 13.86 -23.56 -21.13
C LEU A 330 13.58 -24.38 -22.39
N ASP A 331 12.77 -23.89 -23.33
CA ASP A 331 12.53 -24.59 -24.62
C ASP A 331 13.84 -24.80 -25.40
N GLU A 332 14.84 -23.92 -25.20
CA GLU A 332 16.15 -24.05 -25.82
C GLU A 332 17.13 -25.00 -25.09
N VAL A 333 17.07 -25.02 -23.73
CA VAL A 333 18.08 -25.72 -22.92
C VAL A 333 17.57 -26.99 -22.23
N ALA A 334 16.27 -27.05 -21.88
CA ALA A 334 15.61 -28.17 -21.18
C ALA A 334 14.10 -28.18 -21.44
N PRO A 335 13.67 -28.52 -22.68
CA PRO A 335 12.27 -28.40 -23.12
C PRO A 335 11.24 -29.09 -22.21
N GLU A 336 11.63 -30.20 -21.57
CA GLU A 336 10.78 -30.92 -20.63
C GLU A 336 10.42 -30.13 -19.36
N LEU A 337 11.17 -29.08 -19.04
CA LEU A 337 10.93 -28.22 -17.89
C LEU A 337 10.08 -26.98 -18.22
N ALA A 338 9.89 -26.63 -19.49
CA ALA A 338 9.16 -25.42 -19.89
C ALA A 338 7.73 -25.38 -19.33
N ASN A 339 7.03 -26.53 -19.33
CA ASN A 339 5.66 -26.64 -18.76
C ASN A 339 5.63 -26.67 -17.22
N ARG A 340 6.78 -26.66 -16.54
CA ARG A 340 6.90 -26.63 -15.08
C ARG A 340 7.08 -25.20 -14.52
N VAL A 341 6.84 -24.19 -15.37
CA VAL A 341 6.89 -22.78 -14.99
C VAL A 341 5.56 -22.11 -15.26
N ALA A 342 5.07 -21.30 -14.32
CA ALA A 342 3.82 -20.58 -14.46
C ALA A 342 3.91 -19.13 -13.93
N ALA A 343 2.97 -18.28 -14.40
CA ALA A 343 2.68 -17.01 -13.74
C ALA A 343 1.56 -17.19 -12.71
N TYR A 344 1.61 -16.41 -11.62
CA TYR A 344 0.54 -16.33 -10.63
C TYR A 344 0.24 -14.86 -10.28
N ARG A 345 -0.99 -14.43 -10.49
CA ARG A 345 -1.37 -13.05 -10.25
C ARG A 345 -2.85 -12.87 -9.89
N ALA A 346 -3.19 -11.74 -9.29
CA ALA A 346 -4.58 -11.34 -9.15
C ALA A 346 -5.24 -11.17 -10.53
N GLY A 347 -6.49 -11.61 -10.64
CA GLY A 347 -7.28 -11.59 -11.89
C GLY A 347 -7.47 -12.97 -12.55
N TYR A 348 -6.74 -14.00 -12.13
CA TYR A 348 -7.06 -15.38 -12.49
C TYR A 348 -8.30 -15.87 -11.75
N LEU A 349 -9.04 -16.79 -12.35
CA LEU A 349 -10.16 -17.45 -11.70
C LEU A 349 -9.71 -18.17 -10.42
N ALA A 350 -10.60 -18.25 -9.43
CA ALA A 350 -10.27 -18.86 -8.14
C ALA A 350 -9.84 -20.34 -8.28
N GLU A 351 -10.42 -21.04 -9.24
CA GLU A 351 -10.10 -22.46 -9.54
C GLU A 351 -8.70 -22.59 -10.14
N GLU A 352 -8.35 -21.71 -11.08
CA GLU A 352 -7.02 -21.68 -11.70
C GLU A 352 -5.94 -21.39 -10.67
N ARG A 353 -6.17 -20.42 -9.79
CA ARG A 353 -5.23 -20.10 -8.70
C ARG A 353 -5.00 -21.30 -7.79
N ARG A 354 -6.08 -21.98 -7.36
CA ARG A 354 -5.98 -23.18 -6.52
C ARG A 354 -5.27 -24.35 -7.24
N ALA A 355 -5.41 -24.45 -8.56
CA ALA A 355 -4.69 -25.44 -9.35
C ALA A 355 -3.19 -25.16 -9.37
N LEU A 356 -2.79 -23.91 -9.59
CA LEU A 356 -1.39 -23.47 -9.55
C LEU A 356 -0.76 -23.63 -8.15
N GLU A 357 -1.51 -23.30 -7.10
CA GLU A 357 -1.08 -23.47 -5.70
C GLU A 357 -0.80 -24.95 -5.39
N ARG A 358 -1.70 -25.85 -5.80
CA ARG A 358 -1.51 -27.29 -5.65
C ARG A 358 -0.31 -27.81 -6.45
N ALA A 359 -0.17 -27.37 -7.70
CA ALA A 359 0.93 -27.78 -8.57
C ALA A 359 2.30 -27.30 -8.05
N LEU A 360 2.34 -26.16 -7.34
CA LEU A 360 3.55 -25.69 -6.67
C LEU A 360 3.86 -26.51 -5.41
N LEU A 361 2.82 -26.89 -4.64
CA LEU A 361 2.97 -27.69 -3.42
C LEU A 361 3.40 -29.13 -3.71
N ASP A 362 2.81 -29.79 -4.72
CA ASP A 362 3.12 -31.18 -5.09
C ASP A 362 4.40 -31.30 -5.94
N GLY A 363 4.99 -30.15 -6.34
CA GLY A 363 6.22 -30.10 -7.12
C GLY A 363 6.04 -30.37 -8.62
N SER A 364 4.81 -30.34 -9.13
CA SER A 364 4.55 -30.37 -10.59
C SER A 364 5.05 -29.09 -11.25
N LEU A 365 4.95 -27.94 -10.54
CA LEU A 365 5.64 -26.70 -10.89
C LEU A 365 6.95 -26.58 -10.13
N LEU A 366 8.00 -26.16 -10.82
CA LEU A 366 9.30 -25.82 -10.26
C LEU A 366 9.51 -24.31 -10.15
N GLY A 367 8.99 -23.54 -11.11
CA GLY A 367 9.13 -22.08 -11.14
C GLY A 367 7.78 -21.37 -11.17
N VAL A 368 7.59 -20.36 -10.30
CA VAL A 368 6.41 -19.50 -10.37
C VAL A 368 6.83 -18.04 -10.29
N ALA A 369 6.44 -17.25 -11.29
CA ALA A 369 6.57 -15.79 -11.24
C ALA A 369 5.27 -15.19 -10.68
N ALA A 370 5.33 -14.51 -9.54
CA ALA A 370 4.14 -14.03 -8.84
C ALA A 370 4.22 -12.55 -8.48
N THR A 371 3.04 -11.92 -8.40
CA THR A 371 2.92 -10.64 -7.70
C THR A 371 2.80 -10.88 -6.19
N ASN A 372 2.64 -9.80 -5.40
CA ASN A 372 2.35 -9.88 -3.96
C ASN A 372 1.10 -10.73 -3.60
N ALA A 373 0.37 -11.24 -4.59
CA ALA A 373 -0.76 -12.15 -4.38
C ALA A 373 -0.37 -13.48 -3.69
N LEU A 374 0.90 -13.91 -3.80
CA LEU A 374 1.45 -15.05 -3.05
C LEU A 374 2.22 -14.63 -1.77
N GLU A 375 2.25 -13.35 -1.45
CA GLU A 375 2.85 -12.84 -0.22
C GLU A 375 1.99 -13.16 1.01
N LEU A 376 0.65 -13.07 0.88
CA LEU A 376 -0.32 -13.24 1.95
C LEU A 376 -1.40 -14.27 1.61
N GLY A 377 -1.86 -15.03 2.61
CA GLY A 377 -3.08 -15.83 2.51
C GLY A 377 -3.00 -17.14 1.75
N VAL A 378 -1.81 -17.60 1.38
CA VAL A 378 -1.61 -18.91 0.75
C VAL A 378 -0.51 -19.67 1.49
N ASP A 379 -0.80 -20.89 1.91
CA ASP A 379 0.19 -21.76 2.54
C ASP A 379 1.04 -22.47 1.49
N VAL A 380 1.89 -21.71 0.81
CA VAL A 380 2.95 -22.24 -0.04
C VAL A 380 4.21 -22.35 0.80
N SER A 381 4.56 -23.57 1.15
CA SER A 381 5.70 -23.86 2.03
C SER A 381 6.67 -24.86 1.37
N GLY A 382 7.91 -24.89 1.88
CA GLY A 382 8.93 -25.84 1.45
C GLY A 382 9.53 -25.52 0.08
N LEU A 383 9.58 -24.24 -0.30
CA LEU A 383 10.34 -23.77 -1.45
C LEU A 383 11.84 -23.79 -1.13
N ASP A 384 12.65 -24.06 -2.16
CA ASP A 384 14.10 -24.14 -2.05
C ASP A 384 14.72 -22.73 -2.25
N ALA A 385 14.10 -21.90 -3.10
CA ALA A 385 14.56 -20.55 -3.36
C ALA A 385 13.43 -19.53 -3.55
N VAL A 386 13.74 -18.27 -3.25
CA VAL A 386 12.91 -17.10 -3.57
C VAL A 386 13.77 -16.03 -4.25
N ILE A 387 13.25 -15.45 -5.33
CA ILE A 387 13.84 -14.28 -5.99
C ILE A 387 12.90 -13.10 -5.83
N LEU A 388 13.44 -11.94 -5.46
CA LEU A 388 12.70 -10.68 -5.37
C LEU A 388 13.20 -9.75 -6.47
N ALA A 389 12.38 -9.47 -7.48
CA ALA A 389 12.68 -8.53 -8.55
C ALA A 389 12.46 -7.08 -8.09
N GLY A 390 13.40 -6.56 -7.36
CA GLY A 390 13.38 -5.28 -6.67
C GLY A 390 12.86 -5.36 -5.24
N TYR A 391 13.23 -4.33 -4.47
CA TYR A 391 12.73 -4.15 -3.11
C TYR A 391 11.20 -4.00 -3.09
N PRO A 392 10.47 -4.76 -2.28
CA PRO A 392 9.00 -4.79 -2.35
C PRO A 392 8.30 -3.56 -1.74
N GLY A 393 9.05 -2.57 -1.30
CA GLY A 393 8.55 -1.32 -0.73
C GLY A 393 8.60 -1.25 0.80
N THR A 394 8.69 -2.38 1.49
CA THR A 394 8.90 -2.44 2.94
C THR A 394 9.76 -3.65 3.33
N LEU A 395 10.49 -3.53 4.45
CA LEU A 395 11.20 -4.68 5.03
C LEU A 395 10.22 -5.77 5.48
N ALA A 396 9.02 -5.39 5.95
CA ALA A 396 7.98 -6.36 6.29
C ALA A 396 7.66 -7.27 5.09
N SER A 397 7.39 -6.68 3.91
CA SER A 397 7.14 -7.44 2.68
C SER A 397 8.38 -8.23 2.22
N LEU A 398 9.59 -7.66 2.34
CA LEU A 398 10.83 -8.36 2.01
C LEU A 398 10.97 -9.65 2.83
N TRP A 399 10.77 -9.57 4.15
CA TRP A 399 10.82 -10.74 5.02
C TRP A 399 9.64 -11.70 4.83
N GLN A 400 8.44 -11.19 4.46
CA GLN A 400 7.29 -12.04 4.13
C GLN A 400 7.50 -12.82 2.84
N GLN A 401 8.05 -12.18 1.82
CA GLN A 401 8.35 -12.82 0.53
C GLN A 401 9.51 -13.80 0.65
N SER A 402 10.64 -13.39 1.24
CA SER A 402 11.80 -14.28 1.44
C SER A 402 11.47 -15.46 2.35
N GLY A 403 10.63 -15.27 3.37
CA GLY A 403 10.15 -16.33 4.28
C GLY A 403 9.21 -17.35 3.65
N ARG A 404 8.91 -17.28 2.34
CA ARG A 404 8.25 -18.35 1.60
C ARG A 404 9.17 -19.53 1.31
N ALA A 405 10.48 -19.32 1.31
CA ALA A 405 11.47 -20.37 1.29
C ALA A 405 11.89 -20.79 2.71
N GLY A 406 12.42 -21.99 2.89
CA GLY A 406 13.00 -22.45 4.15
C GLY A 406 12.01 -22.84 5.25
N ARG A 407 10.73 -23.04 4.96
CA ARG A 407 9.77 -23.56 5.94
C ARG A 407 10.09 -25.02 6.30
N SER A 408 9.72 -25.43 7.54
CA SER A 408 9.92 -26.78 8.04
C SER A 408 11.40 -27.15 8.30
N ALA A 409 12.20 -26.18 8.81
CA ALA A 409 13.61 -26.37 9.19
C ALA A 409 14.53 -26.80 8.01
N ARG A 410 14.16 -26.43 6.76
CA ARG A 410 15.02 -26.60 5.59
C ARG A 410 15.78 -25.32 5.30
N ASP A 411 17.02 -25.49 4.82
CA ASP A 411 17.84 -24.38 4.36
C ASP A 411 17.31 -23.82 3.04
N ALA A 412 17.39 -22.52 2.85
CA ALA A 412 16.83 -21.85 1.70
C ALA A 412 17.72 -20.76 1.12
N LEU A 413 17.51 -20.45 -0.16
CA LEU A 413 18.14 -19.33 -0.84
C LEU A 413 17.11 -18.20 -1.04
N ALA A 414 17.47 -16.96 -0.68
CA ALA A 414 16.75 -15.76 -1.05
C ALA A 414 17.67 -14.83 -1.85
N VAL A 415 17.18 -14.24 -2.93
CA VAL A 415 17.95 -13.32 -3.77
C VAL A 415 17.15 -12.05 -3.99
N LEU A 416 17.67 -10.90 -3.56
CA LEU A 416 17.13 -9.59 -3.89
C LEU A 416 17.89 -9.04 -5.11
N VAL A 417 17.21 -8.95 -6.23
CA VAL A 417 17.72 -8.38 -7.48
C VAL A 417 17.36 -6.89 -7.52
N ALA A 418 18.36 -6.02 -7.44
CA ALA A 418 18.15 -4.57 -7.44
C ALA A 418 17.55 -4.09 -8.76
N ARG A 419 16.58 -3.18 -8.67
CA ARG A 419 16.12 -2.38 -9.80
C ARG A 419 17.07 -1.20 -10.03
N ASP A 420 16.96 -0.60 -11.18
CA ASP A 420 17.65 0.64 -11.50
C ASP A 420 16.89 1.82 -10.87
N ASP A 421 17.00 1.93 -9.53
CA ASP A 421 16.48 3.06 -8.74
C ASP A 421 17.33 3.32 -7.48
N PRO A 422 17.27 4.53 -6.90
CA PRO A 422 18.16 4.92 -5.81
C PRO A 422 18.06 4.04 -4.56
N LEU A 423 16.84 3.61 -4.18
CA LEU A 423 16.63 2.82 -2.98
C LEU A 423 17.18 1.40 -3.13
N ASP A 424 16.86 0.72 -4.23
CA ASP A 424 17.33 -0.65 -4.46
C ASP A 424 18.86 -0.67 -4.53
N THR A 425 19.48 0.30 -5.25
CA THR A 425 20.93 0.45 -5.33
C THR A 425 21.55 0.73 -3.95
N TYR A 426 20.94 1.61 -3.15
CA TYR A 426 21.40 1.86 -1.79
C TYR A 426 21.38 0.58 -0.94
N LEU A 427 20.28 -0.17 -0.97
CA LEU A 427 20.10 -1.37 -0.14
C LEU A 427 21.12 -2.47 -0.47
N VAL A 428 21.46 -2.70 -1.73
CA VAL A 428 22.43 -3.75 -2.10
C VAL A 428 23.86 -3.38 -1.77
N HIS A 429 24.17 -2.10 -1.58
CA HIS A 429 25.48 -1.60 -1.12
C HIS A 429 25.54 -1.32 0.40
N HIS A 430 24.39 -1.31 1.08
CA HIS A 430 24.30 -1.07 2.53
C HIS A 430 23.52 -2.20 3.22
N PRO A 431 24.10 -3.41 3.32
CA PRO A 431 23.40 -4.60 3.86
C PRO A 431 22.86 -4.39 5.28
N GLN A 432 23.49 -3.53 6.10
CA GLN A 432 22.99 -3.14 7.41
C GLN A 432 21.63 -2.43 7.38
N ALA A 433 21.25 -1.84 6.24
CA ALA A 433 19.92 -1.25 6.06
C ALA A 433 18.83 -2.32 5.84
N VAL A 434 19.21 -3.55 5.52
CA VAL A 434 18.32 -4.71 5.36
C VAL A 434 18.37 -5.62 6.58
N PHE A 435 19.57 -6.01 7.04
CA PHE A 435 19.75 -7.06 8.04
C PHE A 435 19.96 -6.56 9.47
N GLY A 436 20.43 -5.33 9.66
CA GLY A 436 20.85 -4.79 10.95
C GLY A 436 19.87 -3.83 11.62
N ARG A 437 18.67 -3.64 11.08
CA ARG A 437 17.71 -2.65 11.60
C ARG A 437 16.32 -3.25 11.82
N PRO A 438 15.54 -2.70 12.79
CA PRO A 438 14.14 -3.08 12.92
C PRO A 438 13.34 -2.68 11.67
N VAL A 439 12.29 -3.44 11.40
CA VAL A 439 11.35 -3.16 10.33
C VAL A 439 10.70 -1.79 10.58
N GLU A 440 10.35 -1.07 9.54
CA GLU A 440 9.80 0.29 9.58
C GLU A 440 8.53 0.36 10.45
N ALA A 441 8.34 1.50 11.12
CA ALA A 441 7.10 1.76 11.84
C ALA A 441 5.92 1.93 10.87
N THR A 442 4.79 1.33 11.18
CA THR A 442 3.55 1.58 10.45
C THR A 442 3.06 3.00 10.71
N VAL A 443 3.01 3.81 9.67
CA VAL A 443 2.56 5.20 9.75
C VAL A 443 1.08 5.29 9.39
N LEU A 444 0.28 5.96 10.22
CA LEU A 444 -1.11 6.33 9.95
C LEU A 444 -1.51 7.53 10.81
N ASP A 445 -2.41 8.39 10.31
CA ASP A 445 -2.94 9.55 11.04
C ASP A 445 -4.48 9.44 11.18
N PRO A 446 -5.00 8.94 12.33
CA PRO A 446 -6.43 8.81 12.56
C PRO A 446 -7.16 10.15 12.71
N VAL A 447 -6.45 11.25 12.89
CA VAL A 447 -7.03 12.59 13.10
C VAL A 447 -6.89 13.50 11.88
N ASN A 448 -6.33 13.02 10.78
CA ASN A 448 -6.33 13.72 9.50
C ASN A 448 -7.75 14.22 9.17
N PRO A 449 -7.99 15.52 9.04
CA PRO A 449 -9.34 16.09 8.90
C PRO A 449 -10.06 15.62 7.63
N TYR A 450 -9.32 15.36 6.55
CA TYR A 450 -9.88 14.87 5.27
C TYR A 450 -10.35 13.42 5.35
N VAL A 451 -9.73 12.62 6.22
CA VAL A 451 -10.17 11.25 6.55
C VAL A 451 -11.28 11.30 7.59
N LEU A 452 -11.08 12.06 8.66
CA LEU A 452 -11.95 12.06 9.83
C LEU A 452 -13.32 12.69 9.54
N GLY A 453 -13.39 13.79 8.77
CA GLY A 453 -14.63 14.51 8.46
C GLY A 453 -15.72 13.61 7.87
N PRO A 454 -15.48 12.91 6.75
CA PRO A 454 -16.43 11.95 6.18
C PRO A 454 -16.84 10.84 7.16
N HIS A 455 -15.92 10.35 7.99
CA HIS A 455 -16.24 9.33 8.99
C HIS A 455 -17.08 9.85 10.16
N LEU A 456 -16.90 11.11 10.58
CA LEU A 456 -17.76 11.75 11.57
C LEU A 456 -19.19 11.96 11.03
N CYS A 457 -19.32 12.33 9.74
CA CYS A 457 -20.62 12.36 9.06
C CYS A 457 -21.29 10.99 9.07
N CYS A 458 -20.55 9.92 8.69
CA CYS A 458 -21.06 8.54 8.76
C CYS A 458 -21.45 8.13 10.17
N ALA A 459 -20.63 8.46 11.18
CA ALA A 459 -20.91 8.18 12.58
C ALA A 459 -22.18 8.91 13.07
N ALA A 460 -22.37 10.19 12.69
CA ALA A 460 -23.55 10.97 13.01
C ALA A 460 -24.83 10.43 12.36
N ALA A 461 -24.71 9.87 11.15
CA ALA A 461 -25.84 9.22 10.46
C ALA A 461 -26.20 7.84 11.06
N GLU A 462 -25.25 7.14 11.66
CA GLU A 462 -25.46 5.88 12.39
C GLU A 462 -26.15 6.11 13.73
N LEU A 463 -25.62 7.03 14.50
CA LEU A 463 -26.12 7.51 15.79
C LEU A 463 -25.69 8.97 15.96
N PRO A 464 -26.46 9.84 16.64
CA PRO A 464 -26.03 11.18 16.96
C PRO A 464 -24.66 11.18 17.68
N LEU A 465 -23.74 12.06 17.27
CA LEU A 465 -22.44 12.19 17.93
C LEU A 465 -22.61 12.85 19.30
N THR A 466 -21.84 12.40 20.26
CA THR A 466 -21.80 12.95 21.63
C THR A 466 -20.41 13.49 21.94
N PRO A 467 -20.24 14.30 23.02
CA PRO A 467 -18.91 14.73 23.47
C PRO A 467 -17.95 13.58 23.76
N ALA A 468 -18.44 12.42 24.25
CA ALA A 468 -17.63 11.23 24.47
C ALA A 468 -17.12 10.64 23.14
N ASP A 469 -17.90 10.74 22.06
CA ASP A 469 -17.47 10.33 20.72
C ASP A 469 -16.36 11.23 20.19
N VAL A 470 -16.41 12.54 20.43
CA VAL A 470 -15.33 13.46 20.05
C VAL A 470 -14.00 13.04 20.70
N THR A 471 -14.02 12.68 21.99
CA THR A 471 -12.84 12.13 22.67
C THR A 471 -12.36 10.85 22.02
N LEU A 472 -13.28 9.93 21.66
CA LEU A 472 -12.97 8.66 20.98
C LEU A 472 -12.29 8.87 19.62
N PHE A 473 -12.67 9.93 18.89
CA PHE A 473 -12.16 10.21 17.54
C PHE A 473 -10.89 11.08 17.51
N GLY A 474 -10.38 11.55 18.66
CA GLY A 474 -9.12 12.31 18.73
C GLY A 474 -9.20 13.63 19.51
N GLY A 475 -10.26 13.80 20.33
CA GLY A 475 -10.36 14.93 21.25
C GLY A 475 -10.41 16.30 20.57
N PRO A 476 -9.47 17.23 20.88
CA PRO A 476 -9.48 18.58 20.33
C PRO A 476 -9.44 18.64 18.80
N ALA A 477 -8.64 17.77 18.16
CA ALA A 477 -8.55 17.70 16.70
C ALA A 477 -9.89 17.27 16.09
N ALA A 478 -10.55 16.26 16.65
CA ALA A 478 -11.88 15.83 16.22
C ALA A 478 -12.95 16.92 16.48
N GLN A 479 -12.83 17.68 17.57
CA GLN A 479 -13.74 18.79 17.85
C GLN A 479 -13.63 19.88 16.76
N ALA A 480 -12.41 20.24 16.36
CA ALA A 480 -12.21 21.22 15.29
C ALA A 480 -12.89 20.79 13.97
N VAL A 481 -12.75 19.49 13.63
CA VAL A 481 -13.43 18.93 12.44
C VAL A 481 -14.96 18.96 12.60
N VAL A 482 -15.50 18.62 13.78
CA VAL A 482 -16.95 18.68 14.07
C VAL A 482 -17.47 20.12 13.93
N ASP A 483 -16.72 21.11 14.42
CA ASP A 483 -17.11 22.51 14.34
C ASP A 483 -17.13 22.99 12.87
N GLY A 484 -16.14 22.63 12.06
CA GLY A 484 -16.14 22.88 10.61
C GLY A 484 -17.33 22.24 9.90
N LEU A 485 -17.66 20.98 10.21
CA LEU A 485 -18.83 20.29 9.65
C LEU A 485 -20.16 20.95 10.07
N VAL A 486 -20.22 21.60 11.22
CA VAL A 486 -21.40 22.38 11.65
C VAL A 486 -21.47 23.70 10.87
N GLU A 487 -20.34 24.39 10.63
CA GLU A 487 -20.28 25.60 9.80
C GLU A 487 -20.70 25.33 8.34
N GLU A 488 -20.31 24.21 7.80
CA GLU A 488 -20.72 23.75 6.46
C GLU A 488 -22.19 23.28 6.42
N GLY A 489 -22.88 23.19 7.57
CA GLY A 489 -24.25 22.74 7.65
C GLY A 489 -24.45 21.22 7.48
N LEU A 490 -23.39 20.44 7.40
CA LEU A 490 -23.44 18.97 7.30
C LEU A 490 -23.88 18.35 8.63
N LEU A 491 -23.48 18.91 9.75
CA LEU A 491 -23.92 18.53 11.08
C LEU A 491 -24.74 19.66 11.73
N ARG A 492 -25.70 19.28 12.56
CA ARG A 492 -26.51 20.22 13.38
C ARG A 492 -26.32 19.90 14.85
N LYS A 493 -25.83 20.88 15.62
CA LYS A 493 -25.67 20.80 17.07
C LYS A 493 -27.06 20.91 17.76
N ARG A 494 -27.33 20.03 18.73
CA ARG A 494 -28.48 20.02 19.63
C ARG A 494 -28.00 19.70 21.05
N PRO A 495 -28.83 19.89 22.09
CA PRO A 495 -28.40 19.61 23.48
C PRO A 495 -27.85 18.17 23.68
N ALA A 496 -28.37 17.17 22.95
CA ALA A 496 -27.95 15.77 23.08
C ALA A 496 -26.77 15.39 22.19
N GLY A 497 -26.23 16.35 21.39
CA GLY A 497 -25.09 16.06 20.49
C GLY A 497 -25.27 16.62 19.09
N TRP A 498 -24.52 16.08 18.11
CA TRP A 498 -24.54 16.50 16.72
C TRP A 498 -25.25 15.47 15.84
N TYR A 499 -26.06 15.97 14.93
CA TYR A 499 -26.95 15.18 14.07
C TYR A 499 -26.60 15.41 12.60
N TRP A 500 -26.59 14.35 11.81
CA TRP A 500 -26.51 14.43 10.36
C TRP A 500 -27.75 15.15 9.80
N THR A 501 -27.55 16.03 8.83
CA THR A 501 -28.62 16.95 8.34
C THR A 501 -29.34 16.44 7.11
N SER A 502 -28.67 15.62 6.28
CA SER A 502 -29.20 15.13 5.01
C SER A 502 -29.98 13.81 5.15
N ARG A 503 -30.91 13.57 4.22
CA ARG A 503 -31.57 12.26 4.08
C ARG A 503 -30.70 11.24 3.36
N GLN A 504 -29.78 11.70 2.51
CA GLN A 504 -28.79 10.83 1.88
C GLN A 504 -27.77 10.36 2.89
N ARG A 505 -27.36 9.10 2.80
CA ARG A 505 -26.29 8.60 3.66
C ARG A 505 -24.95 9.24 3.24
N PRO A 506 -24.15 9.69 4.20
CA PRO A 506 -22.81 10.17 3.91
C PRO A 506 -21.96 9.01 3.42
N GLN A 507 -21.03 9.32 2.52
CA GLN A 507 -20.07 8.35 1.99
C GLN A 507 -18.68 8.78 2.41
N ALA A 508 -17.84 7.80 2.74
CA ALA A 508 -16.40 7.94 2.86
C ALA A 508 -15.77 6.90 1.94
N ASP A 509 -14.97 7.34 0.99
CA ASP A 509 -14.21 6.40 0.19
C ASP A 509 -12.95 6.01 0.94
N ILE A 510 -12.90 4.78 1.43
CA ILE A 510 -11.78 4.29 2.23
C ILE A 510 -10.62 3.74 1.40
N ARG A 511 -10.77 3.70 0.06
CA ARG A 511 -9.76 3.17 -0.87
C ARG A 511 -9.22 4.21 -1.84
N GLY A 512 -9.96 5.30 -2.06
CA GLY A 512 -9.58 6.39 -2.97
C GLY A 512 -8.72 7.46 -2.30
N THR A 513 -8.09 8.27 -3.11
CA THR A 513 -7.29 9.44 -2.70
C THR A 513 -8.14 10.70 -2.53
N GLY A 514 -9.47 10.57 -2.67
CA GLY A 514 -10.46 11.65 -2.66
C GLY A 514 -11.00 11.98 -4.05
N GLY A 515 -12.24 12.43 -4.12
CA GLY A 515 -12.98 12.67 -5.38
C GLY A 515 -13.68 11.43 -5.93
N ASP A 516 -14.55 11.63 -6.93
CA ASP A 516 -15.26 10.54 -7.59
C ASP A 516 -14.33 9.84 -8.60
N PRO A 517 -14.15 8.51 -8.55
CA PRO A 517 -13.31 7.80 -9.50
C PRO A 517 -13.86 7.93 -10.93
N VAL A 518 -12.97 8.14 -11.90
CA VAL A 518 -13.30 8.25 -13.31
C VAL A 518 -13.57 6.87 -13.90
N SER A 519 -14.75 6.67 -14.44
CA SER A 519 -15.17 5.45 -15.15
C SER A 519 -14.57 5.42 -16.55
N VAL A 520 -13.83 4.37 -16.90
CA VAL A 520 -13.27 4.17 -18.26
C VAL A 520 -14.23 3.33 -19.06
N VAL A 521 -14.83 3.92 -20.09
CA VAL A 521 -15.90 3.32 -20.89
C VAL A 521 -15.47 3.23 -22.36
N GLU A 522 -15.62 2.07 -22.96
CA GLU A 522 -15.36 1.86 -24.39
C GLU A 522 -16.46 2.55 -25.22
N ALA A 523 -16.07 3.54 -26.02
CA ALA A 523 -17.01 4.41 -26.75
C ALA A 523 -17.92 3.65 -27.72
N THR A 524 -17.44 2.59 -28.37
CA THR A 524 -18.17 1.81 -29.38
C THR A 524 -19.21 0.87 -28.77
N THR A 525 -18.96 0.31 -27.60
CA THR A 525 -19.82 -0.74 -26.99
C THR A 525 -20.58 -0.25 -25.77
N GLY A 526 -20.16 0.87 -25.17
CA GLY A 526 -20.66 1.32 -23.87
C GLY A 526 -20.19 0.46 -22.69
N ARG A 527 -19.24 -0.46 -22.89
CA ARG A 527 -18.73 -1.36 -21.86
C ARG A 527 -17.86 -0.60 -20.88
N LEU A 528 -18.19 -0.73 -19.60
CA LEU A 528 -17.32 -0.26 -18.52
C LEU A 528 -16.10 -1.19 -18.44
N LEU A 529 -14.91 -0.67 -18.70
CA LEU A 529 -13.65 -1.40 -18.58
C LEU A 529 -13.16 -1.42 -17.13
N GLY A 530 -13.22 -0.26 -16.46
CA GLY A 530 -12.71 -0.12 -15.09
C GLY A 530 -12.87 1.30 -14.58
N THR A 531 -12.21 1.60 -13.48
CA THR A 531 -12.17 2.95 -12.92
C THR A 531 -10.72 3.38 -12.67
N VAL A 532 -10.46 4.68 -12.79
CA VAL A 532 -9.20 5.33 -12.47
C VAL A 532 -9.46 6.29 -11.31
N ASP A 533 -8.59 6.31 -10.33
CA ASP A 533 -8.67 7.24 -9.21
C ASP A 533 -8.68 8.68 -9.69
N ALA A 534 -9.50 9.54 -9.05
CA ALA A 534 -9.62 10.95 -9.43
C ALA A 534 -8.24 11.63 -9.43
N GLY A 535 -7.39 11.28 -8.47
CA GLY A 535 -6.03 11.79 -8.33
C GLY A 535 -5.14 11.49 -9.53
N ALA A 536 -5.26 10.31 -10.11
CA ALA A 536 -4.43 9.86 -11.23
C ALA A 536 -5.05 10.13 -12.61
N SER A 537 -6.30 10.62 -12.68
CA SER A 537 -7.07 10.68 -13.93
C SER A 537 -6.45 11.58 -14.99
N HIS A 538 -5.97 12.77 -14.62
CA HIS A 538 -5.37 13.73 -15.54
C HIS A 538 -4.07 13.20 -16.18
N GLY A 539 -3.28 12.40 -15.44
CA GLY A 539 -2.05 11.80 -15.99
C GLY A 539 -2.27 10.48 -16.72
N THR A 540 -3.40 9.79 -16.48
CA THR A 540 -3.60 8.40 -16.95
C THR A 540 -4.62 8.30 -18.08
N VAL A 541 -5.71 9.10 -18.03
CA VAL A 541 -6.84 9.02 -18.97
C VAL A 541 -7.18 10.39 -19.59
N HIS A 542 -6.17 11.27 -19.75
CA HIS A 542 -6.32 12.50 -20.53
C HIS A 542 -6.62 12.20 -21.99
N PRO A 543 -7.20 13.11 -22.76
CA PRO A 543 -7.40 12.92 -24.20
C PRO A 543 -6.09 12.58 -24.91
N GLY A 544 -6.09 11.54 -25.73
CA GLY A 544 -4.91 11.02 -26.43
C GLY A 544 -4.04 10.05 -25.61
N ALA A 545 -4.34 9.81 -24.32
CA ALA A 545 -3.59 8.85 -23.51
C ALA A 545 -3.74 7.41 -24.03
N VAL A 546 -2.67 6.65 -23.95
CA VAL A 546 -2.66 5.20 -24.20
C VAL A 546 -2.96 4.46 -22.90
N TYR A 547 -4.15 3.86 -22.81
CA TYR A 547 -4.64 3.13 -21.65
C TYR A 547 -4.57 1.63 -21.89
N LEU A 548 -3.95 0.88 -20.98
CA LEU A 548 -3.82 -0.57 -21.05
C LEU A 548 -4.81 -1.25 -20.10
N HIS A 549 -5.68 -2.11 -20.62
CA HIS A 549 -6.64 -2.88 -19.81
C HIS A 549 -6.63 -4.36 -20.19
N GLN A 550 -6.30 -5.25 -19.26
CA GLN A 550 -6.26 -6.71 -19.42
C GLN A 550 -5.44 -7.20 -20.65
N GLY A 551 -4.34 -6.48 -20.98
CA GLY A 551 -3.51 -6.79 -22.15
C GLY A 551 -3.96 -6.15 -23.47
N GLU A 552 -5.15 -5.58 -23.50
CA GLU A 552 -5.71 -4.82 -24.61
C GLU A 552 -5.32 -3.34 -24.46
N THR A 553 -5.01 -2.70 -25.58
CA THR A 553 -4.62 -1.29 -25.61
C THR A 553 -5.77 -0.44 -26.13
N TYR A 554 -5.96 0.70 -25.50
CA TYR A 554 -6.99 1.68 -25.83
C TYR A 554 -6.38 3.08 -25.94
N VAL A 555 -6.94 3.94 -26.76
CA VAL A 555 -6.64 5.37 -26.83
C VAL A 555 -7.82 6.14 -26.25
N VAL A 556 -7.55 7.07 -25.34
CA VAL A 556 -8.58 7.94 -24.73
C VAL A 556 -9.00 9.00 -25.74
N GLU A 557 -10.28 9.01 -26.09
CA GLU A 557 -10.86 10.01 -27.00
C GLU A 557 -11.29 11.27 -26.26
N HIS A 558 -11.91 11.11 -25.09
CA HIS A 558 -12.47 12.21 -24.31
C HIS A 558 -12.45 11.91 -22.82
N LEU A 559 -12.16 12.93 -22.03
CA LEU A 559 -12.27 12.92 -20.57
C LEU A 559 -13.31 13.96 -20.15
N ASP A 560 -14.47 13.49 -19.67
CA ASP A 560 -15.53 14.31 -19.09
C ASP A 560 -15.37 14.32 -17.56
N LEU A 561 -14.85 15.42 -17.04
CA LEU A 561 -14.63 15.60 -15.61
C LEU A 561 -15.92 15.82 -14.82
N ASP A 562 -16.95 16.42 -15.44
CA ASP A 562 -18.23 16.68 -14.79
C ASP A 562 -19.00 15.38 -14.52
N SER A 563 -18.98 14.46 -15.48
CA SER A 563 -19.59 13.12 -15.35
C SER A 563 -18.65 12.07 -14.76
N SER A 564 -17.37 12.40 -14.56
CA SER A 564 -16.32 11.45 -14.15
C SER A 564 -16.22 10.22 -15.08
N VAL A 565 -16.18 10.47 -16.42
CA VAL A 565 -16.13 9.43 -17.45
C VAL A 565 -15.01 9.72 -18.44
N ALA A 566 -14.17 8.71 -18.71
CA ALA A 566 -13.24 8.70 -19.82
C ALA A 566 -13.73 7.75 -20.92
N LEU A 567 -13.94 8.27 -22.12
CA LEU A 567 -14.30 7.48 -23.30
C LEU A 567 -13.03 7.01 -24.00
N VAL A 568 -12.94 5.70 -24.26
CA VAL A 568 -11.77 5.08 -24.88
C VAL A 568 -12.16 4.25 -26.10
N ARG A 569 -11.25 4.16 -27.08
CA ARG A 569 -11.38 3.34 -28.28
C ARG A 569 -10.29 2.27 -28.31
N ALA A 570 -10.65 1.03 -28.63
CA ALA A 570 -9.69 -0.05 -28.83
C ALA A 570 -8.78 0.28 -30.01
N GLU A 571 -7.50 0.43 -29.74
CA GLU A 571 -6.44 0.73 -30.72
C GLU A 571 -5.10 0.29 -30.15
N ALA A 572 -4.23 -0.26 -30.99
CA ALA A 572 -2.90 -0.70 -30.60
C ALA A 572 -1.83 0.16 -31.29
N PRO A 573 -1.57 1.38 -30.81
CA PRO A 573 -0.54 2.26 -31.35
C PRO A 573 0.86 1.70 -31.09
N ASP A 574 1.83 2.10 -31.92
CA ASP A 574 3.25 1.79 -31.76
C ASP A 574 3.98 2.79 -30.83
N TRP A 575 3.22 3.54 -30.02
CA TRP A 575 3.72 4.49 -29.03
C TRP A 575 3.02 4.32 -27.67
N SER A 576 3.65 4.86 -26.65
CA SER A 576 3.07 5.10 -25.32
C SER A 576 3.00 6.60 -25.04
N THR A 577 2.21 7.01 -24.05
CA THR A 577 2.06 8.39 -23.63
C THR A 577 2.60 8.61 -22.22
N HIS A 578 3.20 9.80 -22.02
CA HIS A 578 3.68 10.28 -20.72
C HIS A 578 3.19 11.71 -20.52
N ALA A 579 2.32 11.91 -19.54
CA ALA A 579 1.85 13.24 -19.17
C ALA A 579 3.00 14.08 -18.60
N ARG A 580 2.96 15.40 -18.86
CA ARG A 580 3.83 16.40 -18.26
C ARG A 580 2.98 17.36 -17.46
N ASP A 581 3.38 17.60 -16.23
CA ASP A 581 2.74 18.47 -15.29
C ASP A 581 3.65 19.64 -14.87
N ILE A 582 3.00 20.70 -14.44
CA ILE A 582 3.64 21.83 -13.75
C ILE A 582 3.12 21.83 -12.33
N THR A 583 4.04 21.93 -11.39
CA THR A 583 3.74 21.95 -9.94
C THR A 583 4.15 23.30 -9.38
N ASP A 584 3.24 23.94 -8.63
CA ASP A 584 3.48 25.10 -7.78
C ASP A 584 3.15 24.75 -6.33
N LEU A 585 3.84 25.40 -5.37
CA LEU A 585 3.68 25.09 -3.97
C LEU A 585 3.72 26.39 -3.13
N GLN A 586 2.79 26.53 -2.18
CA GLN A 586 2.71 27.63 -1.24
C GLN A 586 2.75 27.12 0.20
N VAL A 587 3.55 27.77 1.07
CA VAL A 587 3.62 27.41 2.48
C VAL A 587 2.47 28.06 3.25
N VAL A 588 1.53 27.25 3.72
CA VAL A 588 0.36 27.74 4.49
C VAL A 588 0.73 28.02 5.96
N SER A 589 1.46 27.09 6.57
CA SER A 589 1.90 27.22 7.97
C SER A 589 3.08 26.29 8.25
N VAL A 590 3.92 26.70 9.19
CA VAL A 590 5.03 25.90 9.70
C VAL A 590 4.66 25.42 11.10
N THR A 591 4.72 24.11 11.34
CA THR A 591 4.34 23.49 12.60
C THR A 591 5.54 23.15 13.49
N ARG A 592 6.65 22.77 12.88
CA ARG A 592 7.91 22.42 13.56
C ARG A 592 9.10 22.96 12.76
N THR A 593 10.15 23.38 13.47
CA THR A 593 11.39 23.88 12.84
C THR A 593 12.61 23.48 13.66
N VAL A 594 13.68 23.12 12.96
CA VAL A 594 15.03 22.98 13.49
C VAL A 594 15.91 24.01 12.81
N ASP A 595 16.37 25.00 13.56
CA ASP A 595 17.32 26.00 13.09
C ASP A 595 18.76 25.48 13.28
N ALA A 596 19.46 25.29 12.18
CA ALA A 596 20.83 24.79 12.14
C ALA A 596 21.79 25.81 11.48
N GLY A 597 21.67 27.08 11.89
CA GLY A 597 22.47 28.19 11.35
C GLY A 597 22.13 28.48 9.88
N PRO A 598 23.01 28.12 8.91
CA PRO A 598 22.74 28.41 7.49
C PRO A 598 21.66 27.52 6.87
N VAL A 599 21.22 26.50 7.60
CA VAL A 599 20.18 25.56 7.18
C VAL A 599 19.02 25.62 8.15
N ARG A 600 17.80 25.63 7.62
CA ARG A 600 16.59 25.50 8.41
C ARG A 600 15.78 24.34 7.88
N LEU A 601 15.52 23.32 8.71
CA LEU A 601 14.63 22.19 8.42
C LEU A 601 13.26 22.47 9.04
N SER A 602 12.19 22.34 8.25
CA SER A 602 10.83 22.66 8.67
C SER A 602 9.85 21.54 8.31
N LEU A 603 8.80 21.43 9.12
CA LEU A 603 7.61 20.64 8.84
C LEU A 603 6.41 21.59 8.84
N GLY A 604 5.55 21.50 7.84
CA GLY A 604 4.42 22.40 7.73
C GLY A 604 3.34 21.94 6.77
N THR A 605 2.25 22.71 6.75
CA THR A 605 1.16 22.53 5.78
C THR A 605 1.46 23.37 4.54
N VAL A 606 1.27 22.75 3.37
CA VAL A 606 1.46 23.38 2.07
C VAL A 606 0.22 23.21 1.20
N ASP A 607 0.00 24.17 0.31
CA ASP A 607 -0.93 24.07 -0.82
C ASP A 607 -0.12 23.79 -2.08
N VAL A 608 -0.36 22.64 -2.68
CA VAL A 608 0.29 22.20 -3.93
C VAL A 608 -0.73 22.32 -5.05
N THR A 609 -0.35 23.00 -6.13
CA THR A 609 -1.14 23.11 -7.35
C THR A 609 -0.43 22.36 -8.46
N GLU A 610 -1.09 21.33 -8.99
CA GLU A 610 -0.59 20.52 -10.11
C GLU A 610 -1.48 20.71 -11.34
N GLN A 611 -0.87 20.91 -12.50
CA GLN A 611 -1.60 20.96 -13.77
C GLN A 611 -0.88 20.14 -14.83
N VAL A 612 -1.59 19.16 -15.42
CA VAL A 612 -1.11 18.43 -16.59
C VAL A 612 -1.30 19.32 -17.81
N VAL A 613 -0.19 19.76 -18.42
CA VAL A 613 -0.18 20.77 -19.50
C VAL A 613 0.12 20.19 -20.87
N SER A 614 0.72 19.01 -20.95
CA SER A 614 1.02 18.32 -22.20
C SER A 614 1.27 16.84 -21.96
N TYR A 615 1.43 16.08 -23.04
CA TYR A 615 1.96 14.72 -22.99
C TYR A 615 2.93 14.46 -24.14
N LEU A 616 3.93 13.60 -23.85
CA LEU A 616 4.88 13.10 -24.83
C LEU A 616 4.39 11.78 -25.40
N ARG A 617 4.52 11.59 -26.73
CA ARG A 617 4.42 10.28 -27.37
C ARG A 617 5.80 9.67 -27.52
N ARG A 618 5.96 8.44 -27.04
CA ARG A 618 7.23 7.70 -27.11
C ARG A 618 7.05 6.42 -27.90
N ARG A 619 7.88 6.21 -28.91
CA ARG A 619 7.83 5.02 -29.78
C ARG A 619 8.13 3.73 -29.01
N GLN A 620 7.45 2.67 -29.36
CA GLN A 620 7.63 1.33 -28.80
C GLN A 620 8.11 0.35 -29.90
N PRO A 621 9.15 -0.48 -29.69
CA PRO A 621 10.17 -0.40 -28.64
C PRO A 621 11.19 0.70 -28.98
N GLY A 622 11.86 1.27 -28.00
CA GLY A 622 12.92 2.25 -28.24
C GLY A 622 12.83 3.49 -27.36
N GLY A 623 11.62 3.94 -26.99
CA GLY A 623 11.42 5.06 -26.07
C GLY A 623 11.71 6.44 -26.69
N GLU A 624 11.99 6.52 -28.01
CA GLU A 624 12.23 7.78 -28.72
C GLU A 624 11.02 8.70 -28.63
N ILE A 625 11.25 9.96 -28.25
CA ILE A 625 10.20 10.99 -28.23
C ILE A 625 9.81 11.33 -29.66
N MET A 626 8.57 11.12 -30.01
CA MET A 626 8.01 11.42 -31.34
C MET A 626 7.57 12.88 -31.42
N ASP A 627 6.80 13.32 -30.44
CA ASP A 627 6.27 14.68 -30.31
C ASP A 627 5.76 14.98 -28.91
N GLU A 628 5.36 16.23 -28.70
CA GLU A 628 4.68 16.73 -27.51
C GLU A 628 3.35 17.38 -27.94
N THR A 629 2.27 16.97 -27.29
CA THR A 629 0.93 17.50 -27.55
C THR A 629 0.42 18.27 -26.32
N PRO A 630 0.02 19.56 -26.47
CA PRO A 630 -0.52 20.33 -25.36
C PRO A 630 -1.89 19.81 -24.90
N LEU A 631 -2.18 19.98 -23.61
CA LEU A 631 -3.45 19.67 -22.96
C LEU A 631 -3.98 20.90 -22.23
N ASP A 632 -5.31 21.05 -22.25
CA ASP A 632 -6.03 22.09 -21.50
C ASP A 632 -6.86 21.40 -20.40
N LEU A 633 -6.18 20.96 -19.33
CA LEU A 633 -6.79 20.35 -18.16
C LEU A 633 -6.78 21.35 -16.99
N PRO A 634 -7.81 21.33 -16.12
CA PRO A 634 -7.83 22.22 -14.96
C PRO A 634 -6.71 21.87 -13.99
N ALA A 635 -6.19 22.89 -13.31
CA ALA A 635 -5.28 22.70 -12.20
C ALA A 635 -5.97 21.97 -11.04
N ARG A 636 -5.22 21.20 -10.29
CA ARG A 636 -5.66 20.47 -9.11
C ARG A 636 -4.96 21.01 -7.89
N GLU A 637 -5.71 21.25 -6.84
CA GLU A 637 -5.19 21.73 -5.56
C GLU A 637 -5.13 20.59 -4.55
N LEU A 638 -4.01 20.51 -3.84
CA LEU A 638 -3.76 19.54 -2.79
C LEU A 638 -3.21 20.26 -1.55
N ARG A 639 -4.02 20.38 -0.51
CA ARG A 639 -3.52 20.82 0.81
C ARG A 639 -2.97 19.60 1.55
N THR A 640 -1.66 19.64 1.88
CA THR A 640 -0.96 18.49 2.45
C THR A 640 0.14 18.90 3.42
N THR A 641 0.88 17.93 3.95
CA THR A 641 2.03 18.12 4.83
C THR A 641 3.33 17.95 4.04
N ALA A 642 4.28 18.86 4.25
CA ALA A 642 5.61 18.79 3.65
C ALA A 642 6.70 18.89 4.72
N VAL A 643 7.79 18.15 4.53
CA VAL A 643 9.10 18.41 5.11
C VAL A 643 9.94 19.17 4.10
N PHE A 644 10.58 20.24 4.50
CA PHE A 644 11.39 21.05 3.61
C PHE A 644 12.58 21.69 4.34
N TYR A 645 13.65 21.92 3.59
CA TYR A 645 14.80 22.63 4.12
C TYR A 645 15.18 23.81 3.21
N THR A 646 15.64 24.87 3.84
CA THR A 646 16.19 26.07 3.20
C THR A 646 17.68 26.19 3.49
N VAL A 647 18.42 26.77 2.57
CA VAL A 647 19.86 27.00 2.72
C VAL A 647 20.15 28.44 2.35
N THR A 648 21.04 29.12 3.11
CA THR A 648 21.40 30.49 2.78
C THR A 648 22.35 30.56 1.57
N PRO A 649 22.26 31.59 0.70
CA PRO A 649 23.12 31.73 -0.48
C PRO A 649 24.60 31.73 -0.14
N GLU A 650 25.00 32.38 0.96
CA GLU A 650 26.39 32.48 1.41
C GLU A 650 26.97 31.12 1.77
N ALA A 651 26.16 30.23 2.36
CA ALA A 651 26.61 28.88 2.68
C ALA A 651 26.72 27.98 1.43
N LEU A 652 25.85 28.19 0.44
CA LEU A 652 25.94 27.51 -0.85
C LEU A 652 27.21 27.91 -1.58
N GLU A 653 27.50 29.20 -1.67
CA GLU A 653 28.74 29.72 -2.27
C GLU A 653 30.00 29.19 -1.56
N ALA A 654 29.98 29.17 -0.21
CA ALA A 654 31.08 28.60 0.57
C ALA A 654 31.25 27.09 0.36
N ALA A 655 30.20 26.37 -0.03
CA ALA A 655 30.24 24.96 -0.42
C ALA A 655 30.63 24.75 -1.90
N GLY A 656 30.86 25.82 -2.65
CA GLY A 656 31.21 25.78 -4.06
C GLY A 656 30.04 25.47 -4.98
N ILE A 657 28.84 25.98 -4.61
CA ILE A 657 27.59 25.91 -5.37
C ILE A 657 27.21 27.33 -5.73
N ASP A 658 27.51 27.75 -6.94
CA ASP A 658 27.18 29.09 -7.42
C ASP A 658 25.67 29.19 -7.71
N ALA A 659 25.14 30.43 -7.76
CA ALA A 659 23.71 30.68 -7.95
C ALA A 659 23.14 30.00 -9.22
N ALA A 660 23.94 29.85 -10.28
CA ALA A 660 23.55 29.18 -11.51
C ALA A 660 23.42 27.65 -11.36
N ASP A 661 24.09 27.09 -10.37
CA ASP A 661 24.13 25.65 -10.12
C ASP A 661 23.06 25.17 -9.16
N VAL A 662 22.49 26.10 -8.35
CA VAL A 662 21.50 25.78 -7.34
C VAL A 662 20.29 25.01 -7.88
N PRO A 663 19.70 25.35 -9.04
CA PRO A 663 18.57 24.59 -9.58
C PRO A 663 18.94 23.12 -9.82
N GLY A 664 20.07 22.87 -10.44
CA GLY A 664 20.52 21.49 -10.73
C GLY A 664 20.88 20.69 -9.48
N ALA A 665 21.53 21.32 -8.51
CA ALA A 665 21.90 20.69 -7.23
C ALA A 665 20.68 20.34 -6.40
N ALA A 666 19.75 21.29 -6.24
CA ALA A 666 18.53 21.11 -5.47
C ALA A 666 17.60 20.05 -6.08
N HIS A 667 17.44 20.07 -7.40
CA HIS A 667 16.60 19.13 -8.14
C HIS A 667 17.15 17.69 -8.08
N ALA A 668 18.46 17.52 -8.22
CA ALA A 668 19.08 16.21 -8.07
C ALA A 668 18.98 15.67 -6.63
N ALA A 669 19.13 16.55 -5.62
CA ALA A 669 18.95 16.19 -4.21
C ALA A 669 17.50 15.82 -3.89
N GLU A 670 16.52 16.57 -4.42
CA GLU A 670 15.07 16.29 -4.28
C GLU A 670 14.71 14.91 -4.81
N HIS A 671 15.09 14.60 -6.06
CA HIS A 671 14.77 13.32 -6.69
C HIS A 671 15.30 12.13 -5.89
N ALA A 672 16.54 12.21 -5.46
CA ALA A 672 17.15 11.17 -4.65
C ALA A 672 16.49 11.07 -3.27
N ALA A 673 16.14 12.21 -2.65
CA ALA A 673 15.47 12.25 -1.35
C ALA A 673 14.08 11.61 -1.40
N ILE A 674 13.28 11.88 -2.44
CA ILE A 674 12.01 11.17 -2.70
C ILE A 674 12.26 9.67 -2.87
N GLY A 675 13.29 9.29 -3.61
CA GLY A 675 13.65 7.89 -3.83
C GLY A 675 14.01 7.15 -2.55
N LEU A 676 14.67 7.82 -1.59
CA LEU A 676 15.16 7.24 -0.33
C LEU A 676 14.22 7.42 0.86
N LEU A 677 13.14 8.23 0.78
CA LEU A 677 12.19 8.39 1.90
C LEU A 677 11.53 7.06 2.33
N PRO A 678 11.24 6.10 1.42
CA PRO A 678 10.75 4.78 1.81
C PRO A 678 11.68 4.00 2.76
N LEU A 679 12.94 4.38 2.87
CA LEU A 679 13.88 3.81 3.85
C LEU A 679 13.45 4.07 5.32
N VAL A 680 12.82 5.20 5.59
CA VAL A 680 12.44 5.64 6.94
C VAL A 680 10.93 5.72 7.16
N ALA A 681 10.14 5.76 6.11
CA ALA A 681 8.68 5.81 6.13
C ALA A 681 8.09 4.66 5.30
N THR A 682 6.96 4.09 5.74
CA THR A 682 6.29 3.00 5.03
C THR A 682 5.46 3.50 3.84
N CYS A 683 6.09 4.15 2.88
CA CYS A 683 5.48 4.73 1.68
C CYS A 683 6.00 4.08 0.39
N ASP A 684 5.28 4.26 -0.71
CA ASP A 684 5.82 4.10 -2.05
C ASP A 684 6.28 5.47 -2.58
N ARG A 685 7.26 5.51 -3.49
CA ARG A 685 7.69 6.77 -4.12
C ARG A 685 6.55 7.51 -4.84
N TRP A 686 5.45 6.81 -5.17
CA TRP A 686 4.26 7.39 -5.79
C TRP A 686 3.33 8.07 -4.78
N ASP A 687 3.49 7.80 -3.49
CA ASP A 687 2.74 8.44 -2.40
C ASP A 687 3.32 9.82 -2.01
N ILE A 688 4.44 10.23 -2.63
CA ILE A 688 5.23 11.39 -2.25
C ILE A 688 5.47 12.25 -3.48
N GLY A 689 5.38 13.56 -3.35
CA GLY A 689 5.81 14.54 -4.32
C GLY A 689 6.99 15.37 -3.81
N GLY A 690 7.56 16.18 -4.69
CA GLY A 690 8.59 17.15 -4.33
C GLY A 690 8.59 18.37 -5.24
N LEU A 691 9.24 19.40 -4.76
CA LEU A 691 9.53 20.63 -5.50
C LEU A 691 10.84 21.20 -5.00
N SER A 692 11.71 21.61 -5.90
CA SER A 692 12.92 22.33 -5.57
C SER A 692 13.02 23.64 -6.35
N THR A 693 13.49 24.68 -5.70
CA THR A 693 13.61 26.00 -6.33
C THR A 693 14.83 26.74 -5.80
N ALA A 694 15.47 27.53 -6.67
CA ALA A 694 16.57 28.41 -6.29
C ALA A 694 16.14 29.61 -5.46
N LEU A 695 14.87 30.00 -5.53
CA LEU A 695 14.30 31.08 -4.73
C LEU A 695 12.79 30.85 -4.58
N HIS A 696 12.36 30.41 -3.41
CA HIS A 696 10.94 30.21 -3.14
C HIS A 696 10.28 31.50 -2.63
N PRO A 697 9.11 31.89 -3.13
CA PRO A 697 8.46 33.16 -2.74
C PRO A 697 8.22 33.29 -1.24
N ASP A 698 7.76 32.24 -0.56
CA ASP A 698 7.38 32.28 0.84
C ASP A 698 8.56 32.19 1.80
N THR A 699 9.65 31.50 1.41
CA THR A 699 10.84 31.37 2.25
C THR A 699 11.91 32.41 1.94
N GLY A 700 11.91 33.02 0.74
CA GLY A 700 12.92 33.95 0.25
C GLY A 700 14.30 33.30 0.04
N LEU A 701 14.39 31.98 0.05
CA LEU A 701 15.65 31.20 0.01
C LEU A 701 15.54 30.01 -0.96
N PRO A 702 16.68 29.46 -1.40
CA PRO A 702 16.73 28.15 -2.02
C PRO A 702 16.09 27.10 -1.12
N THR A 703 15.11 26.36 -1.67
CA THR A 703 14.29 25.45 -0.87
C THR A 703 14.06 24.13 -1.60
N VAL A 704 14.14 23.04 -0.86
CA VAL A 704 13.77 21.69 -1.32
C VAL A 704 12.61 21.19 -0.46
N PHE A 705 11.51 20.87 -1.09
CA PHE A 705 10.30 20.32 -0.47
C PHE A 705 10.15 18.84 -0.82
N VAL A 706 9.69 18.05 0.15
CA VAL A 706 9.16 16.69 -0.04
C VAL A 706 7.84 16.63 0.71
N TYR A 707 6.75 16.33 -0.01
CA TYR A 707 5.39 16.37 0.53
C TYR A 707 4.62 15.08 0.31
N ASP A 708 3.66 14.83 1.19
CA ASP A 708 2.74 13.70 1.07
C ASP A 708 1.78 13.92 -0.11
N GLY A 709 1.65 12.95 -1.01
CA GLY A 709 0.75 13.00 -2.17
C GLY A 709 -0.74 12.85 -1.83
N HIS A 710 -1.12 13.05 -0.57
CA HIS A 710 -2.47 12.82 -0.05
C HIS A 710 -2.97 14.03 0.74
N ALA A 711 -4.27 14.33 0.62
CA ALA A 711 -4.90 15.45 1.32
C ALA A 711 -4.74 15.34 2.84
N GLY A 712 -4.26 16.43 3.45
CA GLY A 712 -3.98 16.49 4.88
C GLY A 712 -2.73 15.73 5.34
N GLY A 713 -2.03 15.08 4.41
CA GLY A 713 -0.87 14.24 4.70
C GLY A 713 -1.22 12.80 5.10
N ALA A 714 -0.26 11.90 4.97
CA ALA A 714 -0.33 10.50 5.39
C ALA A 714 0.62 10.19 6.55
N GLY A 715 1.42 11.20 6.97
CA GLY A 715 2.43 11.11 8.03
C GLY A 715 3.83 10.73 7.52
N PHE A 716 4.04 10.66 6.21
CA PHE A 716 5.34 10.32 5.62
C PHE A 716 6.33 11.50 5.74
N ALA A 717 5.89 12.72 5.44
CA ALA A 717 6.67 13.94 5.62
C ALA A 717 7.04 14.18 7.09
N GLU A 718 6.13 13.91 8.03
CA GLU A 718 6.41 13.95 9.47
C GLU A 718 7.53 12.97 9.84
N ARG A 719 7.45 11.75 9.31
CA ARG A 719 8.48 10.74 9.55
C ARG A 719 9.81 11.13 8.91
N GLY A 720 9.78 11.75 7.73
CA GLY A 720 10.96 12.32 7.08
C GLY A 720 11.62 13.43 7.92
N PHE A 721 10.82 14.30 8.54
CA PHE A 721 11.31 15.31 9.47
C PHE A 721 11.95 14.69 10.73
N GLU A 722 11.32 13.68 11.34
CA GLU A 722 11.83 13.00 12.53
C GLU A 722 13.13 12.21 12.27
N ALA A 723 13.29 11.66 11.08
CA ALA A 723 14.45 10.86 10.69
C ALA A 723 15.36 11.58 9.68
N ALA A 724 15.34 12.91 9.65
CA ALA A 724 15.95 13.72 8.60
C ALA A 724 17.44 13.42 8.38
N GLU A 725 18.21 13.31 9.46
CA GLU A 725 19.64 13.00 9.34
C GLU A 725 19.87 11.62 8.70
N THR A 726 19.18 10.59 9.17
CA THR A 726 19.29 9.22 8.61
C THR A 726 18.88 9.20 7.14
N TRP A 727 17.77 9.84 6.81
CA TRP A 727 17.22 9.92 5.46
C TRP A 727 18.14 10.67 4.50
N LEU A 728 18.54 11.90 4.86
CA LEU A 728 19.40 12.74 4.00
C LEU A 728 20.81 12.17 3.88
N ARG A 729 21.33 11.50 4.91
CA ARG A 729 22.61 10.79 4.85
C ARG A 729 22.54 9.62 3.85
N ALA A 730 21.50 8.79 3.93
CA ALA A 730 21.28 7.72 2.97
C ALA A 730 21.13 8.27 1.53
N THR A 731 20.45 9.40 1.37
CA THR A 731 20.31 10.11 0.09
C THR A 731 21.68 10.53 -0.48
N ARG A 732 22.50 11.17 0.35
CA ARG A 732 23.85 11.59 -0.04
C ARG A 732 24.73 10.39 -0.40
N ASP A 733 24.67 9.32 0.40
CA ASP A 733 25.46 8.11 0.20
C ASP A 733 25.09 7.39 -1.09
N ALA A 734 23.79 7.27 -1.41
CA ALA A 734 23.29 6.70 -2.65
C ALA A 734 23.81 7.48 -3.90
N ILE A 735 23.78 8.82 -3.84
CA ILE A 735 24.29 9.64 -4.94
C ILE A 735 25.81 9.48 -5.08
N SER A 736 26.53 9.51 -3.96
CA SER A 736 28.01 9.48 -3.94
C SER A 736 28.56 8.13 -4.39
N ALA A 737 27.92 7.03 -4.00
CA ALA A 737 28.37 5.67 -4.30
C ALA A 737 28.12 5.28 -5.76
N CYS A 738 27.21 5.96 -6.46
CA CYS A 738 26.90 5.63 -7.84
C CYS A 738 28.07 5.99 -8.79
N GLY A 739 28.54 5.04 -9.58
CA GLY A 739 29.68 5.22 -10.48
C GLY A 739 29.40 6.02 -11.78
N CYS A 740 28.18 6.52 -11.99
CA CYS A 740 27.87 7.34 -13.18
C CYS A 740 28.45 8.76 -13.06
N ASP A 741 28.78 9.42 -14.19
CA ASP A 741 29.37 10.77 -14.19
C ASP A 741 28.33 11.87 -13.91
N ASN A 742 27.18 11.85 -14.60
CA ASN A 742 26.25 12.99 -14.66
C ASN A 742 24.87 12.72 -14.08
N GLY A 743 24.64 11.53 -13.49
CA GLY A 743 23.35 11.11 -12.99
C GLY A 743 22.69 10.03 -13.85
N CYS A 744 22.04 9.08 -13.17
CA CYS A 744 21.34 7.96 -13.80
C CYS A 744 20.12 7.58 -12.94
N PRO A 745 19.24 6.65 -13.40
CA PRO A 745 18.09 6.18 -12.63
C PRO A 745 18.43 5.60 -11.26
N SER A 746 19.64 5.02 -11.09
CA SER A 746 20.12 4.49 -9.80
C SER A 746 20.48 5.59 -8.77
N CYS A 747 20.50 6.87 -9.12
CA CYS A 747 20.90 7.93 -8.19
C CYS A 747 19.99 9.16 -8.21
N VAL A 748 20.02 10.00 -9.28
CA VAL A 748 19.33 11.31 -9.28
C VAL A 748 18.23 11.46 -10.34
N GLN A 749 18.10 10.54 -11.30
CA GLN A 749 17.02 10.62 -12.27
C GLN A 749 15.72 10.04 -11.70
N SER A 750 14.61 10.74 -11.93
CA SER A 750 13.27 10.32 -11.49
C SER A 750 12.35 10.06 -12.68
N PRO A 751 11.65 8.94 -12.73
CA PRO A 751 10.64 8.68 -13.76
C PRO A 751 9.38 9.56 -13.60
N LYS A 752 9.25 10.28 -12.47
CA LYS A 752 8.13 11.22 -12.19
C LYS A 752 8.45 12.66 -12.60
N CYS A 753 9.67 12.94 -13.05
CA CYS A 753 10.10 14.31 -13.33
C CYS A 753 9.35 14.92 -14.52
N GLY A 754 8.53 15.95 -14.29
CA GLY A 754 7.83 16.73 -15.32
C GLY A 754 8.79 17.51 -16.24
N ASN A 755 10.01 17.82 -15.76
CA ASN A 755 11.02 18.59 -16.50
C ASN A 755 12.00 17.71 -17.31
N GLY A 756 11.72 16.39 -17.46
CA GLY A 756 12.59 15.49 -18.22
C GLY A 756 13.99 15.35 -17.62
N ASN A 757 14.11 15.37 -16.31
CA ASN A 757 15.38 15.25 -15.58
C ASN A 757 16.42 16.35 -15.93
N ASN A 758 15.96 17.59 -16.13
CA ASN A 758 16.83 18.71 -16.52
C ASN A 758 16.40 20.02 -15.84
N PRO A 759 17.32 20.79 -15.19
CA PRO A 759 18.73 20.47 -14.99
C PRO A 759 18.94 19.51 -13.81
N LEU A 760 19.96 18.65 -13.86
CA LEU A 760 20.43 17.86 -12.73
C LEU A 760 21.96 18.02 -12.60
N ASP A 761 22.43 18.28 -11.36
CA ASP A 761 23.87 18.31 -11.03
C ASP A 761 24.14 17.34 -9.88
N LYS A 762 24.63 16.16 -10.23
CA LYS A 762 24.94 15.08 -9.28
C LYS A 762 26.01 15.49 -8.26
N ALA A 763 27.10 16.11 -8.73
CA ALA A 763 28.25 16.45 -7.89
C ALA A 763 27.88 17.54 -6.88
N LYS A 764 27.10 18.54 -7.31
CA LYS A 764 26.66 19.64 -6.44
C LYS A 764 25.52 19.23 -5.51
N ALA A 765 24.69 18.24 -5.88
CA ALA A 765 23.73 17.65 -4.96
C ALA A 765 24.41 16.99 -3.76
N VAL A 766 25.54 16.30 -3.95
CA VAL A 766 26.33 15.74 -2.85
C VAL A 766 26.83 16.84 -1.92
N ARG A 767 27.38 17.94 -2.49
CA ARG A 767 27.87 19.09 -1.69
C ARG A 767 26.75 19.76 -0.92
N LEU A 768 25.58 19.93 -1.53
CA LEU A 768 24.37 20.48 -0.88
C LEU A 768 23.97 19.62 0.31
N LEU A 769 23.86 18.31 0.12
CA LEU A 769 23.48 17.37 1.19
C LEU A 769 24.56 17.30 2.29
N ASP A 770 25.85 17.36 1.95
CA ASP A 770 26.94 17.46 2.94
C ASP A 770 26.85 18.74 3.77
N LEU A 771 26.48 19.86 3.17
CA LEU A 771 26.24 21.13 3.87
C LEU A 771 25.07 21.00 4.85
N VAL A 772 23.94 20.47 4.40
CA VAL A 772 22.73 20.25 5.21
C VAL A 772 23.02 19.32 6.39
N LEU A 773 23.67 18.19 6.14
CA LEU A 773 24.01 17.20 7.16
C LEU A 773 24.98 17.73 8.21
N ARG A 774 26.01 18.51 7.81
CA ARG A 774 26.94 19.14 8.75
C ARG A 774 26.23 20.15 9.65
N ALA A 775 25.31 20.93 9.09
CA ALA A 775 24.54 21.89 9.86
C ALA A 775 23.64 21.20 10.89
N LEU A 776 22.88 20.18 10.49
CA LEU A 776 22.00 19.41 11.40
C LEU A 776 22.78 18.67 12.49
N GLY A 777 23.89 18.01 12.18
CA GLY A 777 24.72 17.29 13.14
C GLY A 777 25.36 18.19 14.21
N ASN A 778 25.62 19.48 13.92
CA ASN A 778 26.12 20.43 14.90
C ASN A 778 25.06 20.79 15.95
N VAL A 779 23.78 20.74 15.61
CA VAL A 779 22.67 20.99 16.57
C VAL A 779 22.58 19.85 17.58
N GLU A 780 22.66 18.59 17.12
CA GLU A 780 22.61 17.44 18.01
C GLU A 780 23.83 17.39 18.96
N ALA A 781 25.03 17.66 18.45
CA ALA A 781 26.25 17.75 19.27
C ALA A 781 26.17 18.85 20.34
N GLY A 782 25.54 19.99 20.01
CA GLY A 782 25.30 21.09 20.94
C GLY A 782 24.31 20.75 22.05
N MET A 783 23.29 19.95 21.78
CA MET A 783 22.30 19.50 22.75
C MET A 783 22.82 18.40 23.68
N THR A 784 23.71 17.54 23.21
CA THR A 784 24.35 16.48 24.02
C THR A 784 25.55 16.98 24.83
N GLY A 785 26.17 18.13 24.47
CA GLY A 785 27.28 18.74 25.17
C GLY A 785 26.89 19.64 26.35
N GLY A 786 25.60 19.89 26.59
CA GLY A 786 25.08 20.78 27.63
C GLY A 786 24.81 20.16 29.00
N GLU A 787 24.96 18.85 29.16
CA GLU A 787 24.71 18.12 30.44
C GLU A 787 26.00 17.59 31.06
N ASN A 788 26.91 18.46 31.48
CA ASN A 788 27.92 18.15 32.47
C ASN A 788 28.33 19.41 33.23
N VAL A 789 27.46 19.93 34.09
CA VAL A 789 27.83 20.77 35.22
C VAL A 789 26.92 20.46 36.40
N THR A 790 27.54 19.72 37.38
CA THR A 790 27.33 19.68 38.82
C THR A 790 25.94 19.50 39.40
N GLY A 791 25.85 18.46 40.19
CA GLY A 791 24.74 18.10 41.07
C GLY A 791 24.42 19.22 42.10
N GLY A 792 23.13 19.28 42.38
CA GLY A 792 22.54 20.06 43.45
C GLY A 792 21.13 19.53 43.65
N GLU A 793 20.97 18.69 44.66
CA GLU A 793 19.66 18.28 45.20
C GLU A 793 18.80 19.49 45.48
N ASN A 794 17.55 19.54 44.99
CA ASN A 794 16.47 20.07 45.79
C ASN A 794 15.08 19.62 45.36
N GLU A 795 14.31 19.44 46.37
CA GLU A 795 13.00 18.84 46.51
C GLU A 795 11.87 19.43 45.63
N ALA A 796 10.85 18.61 45.47
CA ALA A 796 9.57 18.83 44.86
C ALA A 796 8.77 20.02 45.47
N ARG A 797 8.01 20.71 44.59
CA ARG A 797 6.62 21.11 44.84
C ARG A 797 5.92 21.53 43.53
N PRO A 798 4.62 21.19 43.36
CA PRO A 798 3.85 21.58 42.19
C PRO A 798 3.17 22.94 42.44
N ASP A 799 3.03 23.76 41.43
CA ASP A 799 1.77 24.49 41.14
C ASP A 799 1.89 25.56 40.02
N ALA A 800 0.74 25.74 39.39
CA ALA A 800 0.27 26.94 38.73
C ALA A 800 0.77 27.32 37.32
N GLY A 801 -0.04 26.94 36.31
CA GLY A 801 -0.80 27.81 35.43
C GLY A 801 -0.08 28.99 34.72
N ILE A 802 0.15 28.81 33.42
CA ILE A 802 0.08 29.92 32.47
C ILE A 802 -0.74 29.46 31.26
N ALA A 803 -1.98 29.99 31.20
CA ALA A 803 -2.77 30.05 30.00
C ALA A 803 -2.22 31.20 29.16
N ASP A 804 -1.73 30.92 27.96
CA ASP A 804 -1.60 31.96 26.96
C ASP A 804 -2.17 31.52 25.61
N LYS A 805 -2.88 32.44 25.06
CA LYS A 805 -3.85 32.40 23.99
C LYS A 805 -3.19 31.99 22.68
N VAL A 806 -3.59 30.82 22.14
CA VAL A 806 -3.49 30.57 20.72
C VAL A 806 -4.88 30.72 20.12
N GLN A 807 -5.07 31.79 19.34
CA GLN A 807 -6.26 31.91 18.49
C GLN A 807 -6.16 30.87 17.35
N PRO A 808 -7.19 30.08 17.09
CA PRO A 808 -7.23 29.22 15.96
C PRO A 808 -7.55 30.01 14.68
N THR A 809 -6.60 30.08 13.76
CA THR A 809 -6.89 30.50 12.40
C THR A 809 -7.65 29.35 11.73
N GLY A 810 -8.94 29.56 11.49
CA GLY A 810 -9.83 28.60 10.85
C GLY A 810 -9.40 28.32 9.41
N GLY A 811 -8.88 27.14 9.16
CA GLY A 811 -8.74 26.60 7.81
C GLY A 811 -10.10 26.11 7.29
N ARG A 812 -10.58 26.75 6.24
CA ARG A 812 -11.81 26.32 5.55
C ARG A 812 -11.53 25.02 4.78
N LEU A 813 -12.40 24.04 4.97
CA LEU A 813 -12.51 22.89 4.06
C LEU A 813 -13.03 23.37 2.69
N PRO A 814 -12.59 22.79 1.55
CA PRO A 814 -13.02 23.23 0.23
C PRO A 814 -14.51 22.99 0.04
N GLY A 815 -15.29 24.08 0.06
CA GLY A 815 -16.71 24.06 -0.29
C GLY A 815 -16.86 24.12 -1.81
N LYS A 816 -17.79 23.35 -2.34
CA LYS A 816 -18.23 23.43 -3.75
C LYS A 816 -18.54 24.89 -4.13
N GLN A 817 -17.83 25.44 -5.10
CA GLN A 817 -18.12 26.73 -5.72
C GLN A 817 -19.55 26.71 -6.27
N ARG A 818 -20.36 27.66 -5.80
CA ARG A 818 -21.56 28.09 -6.51
C ARG A 818 -21.16 29.30 -7.34
N ASP A 819 -21.36 29.20 -8.65
CA ASP A 819 -21.20 30.25 -9.61
C ASP A 819 -21.90 31.54 -9.18
N ALA A 820 -21.13 32.60 -9.04
CA ALA A 820 -21.63 33.98 -8.94
C ALA A 820 -21.50 34.63 -10.33
N GLY A 821 -22.58 34.61 -11.06
CA GLY A 821 -22.70 35.28 -12.34
C GLY A 821 -22.48 36.80 -12.25
N SER A 822 -21.83 37.30 -13.29
CA SER A 822 -21.49 38.67 -13.59
C SER A 822 -22.67 39.63 -13.48
N ARG A 823 -22.40 40.79 -12.85
CA ARG A 823 -23.23 41.99 -12.96
C ARG A 823 -23.03 42.65 -14.31
N ALA A 824 -24.12 42.87 -15.04
CA ALA A 824 -24.23 43.91 -16.01
C ALA A 824 -25.46 44.80 -15.73
N THR A 825 -25.27 46.07 -15.87
CA THR A 825 -26.08 47.22 -15.52
C THR A 825 -27.35 47.39 -16.40
N GLY A 826 -28.48 47.76 -15.77
CA GLY A 826 -29.20 48.94 -16.08
C GLY A 826 -30.44 48.85 -16.99
N VAL A 827 -31.53 49.45 -16.47
CA VAL A 827 -32.61 50.27 -17.07
C VAL A 827 -33.99 49.65 -17.23
N THR A 828 -34.84 50.04 -16.28
CA THR A 828 -36.28 50.43 -16.35
C THR A 828 -37.31 49.73 -17.18
N GLY A 829 -38.45 49.43 -16.54
CA GLY A 829 -39.77 49.78 -16.99
C GLY A 829 -40.77 48.64 -17.23
N GLY A 830 -41.83 48.59 -16.47
CA GLY A 830 -43.16 48.20 -16.98
C GLY A 830 -43.81 46.91 -16.46
N ARG A 831 -44.75 47.05 -15.55
CA ARG A 831 -45.74 46.02 -15.10
C ARG A 831 -47.07 46.28 -15.84
N PRO A 832 -48.10 45.44 -15.70
CA PRO A 832 -48.45 44.05 -15.93
C PRO A 832 -49.67 43.97 -16.92
N PRO A 833 -50.61 43.01 -17.03
CA PRO A 833 -51.01 41.82 -16.24
C PRO A 833 -51.51 40.62 -17.10
N GLY A 834 -51.87 39.49 -16.44
CA GLY A 834 -52.94 38.64 -16.97
C GLY A 834 -52.73 37.12 -16.98
N ASP A 835 -53.09 36.52 -15.92
CA ASP A 835 -53.97 35.38 -15.66
C ASP A 835 -54.29 34.42 -16.83
N ARG A 836 -54.06 33.12 -16.57
CA ARG A 836 -55.02 32.01 -16.74
C ARG A 836 -54.43 30.65 -16.43
N ARG A 837 -55.03 30.05 -15.41
CA ARG A 837 -54.98 28.60 -15.06
C ARG A 837 -55.37 27.72 -16.27
N ARG A 838 -54.79 26.52 -16.32
CA ARG A 838 -55.51 25.30 -16.68
C ARG A 838 -54.81 24.08 -16.02
N GLU A 839 -55.49 23.54 -15.04
CA GLU A 839 -55.41 22.17 -14.60
C GLU A 839 -55.82 21.23 -15.75
N ILE A 840 -55.17 20.08 -15.86
CA ILE A 840 -55.82 18.83 -16.30
C ILE A 840 -55.12 17.69 -15.54
N ARG A 841 -55.89 17.03 -14.68
CA ARG A 841 -55.72 15.72 -14.09
C ARG A 841 -56.59 14.73 -14.84
N PRO A 842 -56.53 13.43 -14.47
CA PRO A 842 -56.04 12.30 -15.25
C PRO A 842 -57.22 11.35 -15.63
N THR A 843 -56.91 10.39 -16.48
CA THR A 843 -57.81 9.22 -16.61
C THR A 843 -56.99 7.95 -16.65
N GLY A 844 -57.33 7.08 -15.68
CA GLY A 844 -56.91 5.72 -15.64
C GLY A 844 -57.76 4.80 -16.52
N ALA A 845 -57.29 3.61 -16.70
CA ALA A 845 -58.07 2.40 -16.91
C ALA A 845 -57.22 1.16 -16.55
N ASP A 846 -57.70 0.42 -15.60
CA ASP A 846 -57.42 -0.98 -15.30
C ASP A 846 -57.75 -1.86 -16.51
N VAL A 847 -57.15 -3.08 -16.54
CA VAL A 847 -57.78 -4.39 -16.66
C VAL A 847 -56.74 -5.51 -16.57
N ALA A 848 -56.76 -6.30 -15.55
CA ALA A 848 -56.88 -7.76 -15.38
C ALA A 848 -56.06 -8.61 -16.36
N GLY A 849 -55.16 -9.47 -15.99
CA GLY A 849 -55.36 -10.72 -15.25
C GLY A 849 -55.60 -11.88 -16.17
N ASN A 850 -54.66 -12.82 -16.20
CA ASN A 850 -55.01 -14.25 -16.17
C ASN A 850 -53.76 -15.14 -16.09
N ASP A 851 -53.79 -16.02 -15.09
CA ASP A 851 -53.12 -17.31 -15.01
C ASP A 851 -53.42 -18.22 -16.21
N VAL A 852 -52.51 -19.17 -16.44
CA VAL A 852 -52.74 -20.63 -16.58
C VAL A 852 -51.40 -21.36 -16.88
N ALA A 853 -50.88 -22.08 -15.96
CA ALA A 853 -50.59 -23.53 -15.88
C ALA A 853 -49.97 -24.24 -17.12
N GLY A 854 -48.80 -24.85 -16.88
CA GLY A 854 -48.57 -26.31 -16.87
C GLY A 854 -48.28 -26.96 -18.20
N ASN A 855 -47.19 -27.58 -18.32
CA ASN A 855 -47.05 -29.05 -18.41
C ASN A 855 -45.64 -29.47 -18.91
N ASP A 856 -45.19 -30.50 -18.22
CA ASP A 856 -44.14 -31.48 -18.52
C ASP A 856 -44.10 -31.97 -20.00
N VAL A 857 -42.97 -32.46 -20.43
CA VAL A 857 -42.60 -33.85 -20.80
C VAL A 857 -41.22 -33.92 -21.48
N ALA A 858 -40.29 -34.57 -20.81
CA ALA A 858 -39.42 -35.67 -21.17
C ALA A 858 -38.82 -35.81 -22.60
N GLY A 859 -37.51 -36.09 -22.59
CA GLY A 859 -36.99 -37.30 -23.25
C GLY A 859 -36.19 -37.11 -24.53
N GLY A 860 -34.95 -37.59 -24.52
CA GLY A 860 -34.33 -38.12 -25.74
C GLY A 860 -32.89 -37.65 -26.03
N GLY A 861 -31.86 -38.27 -25.51
CA GLY A 861 -30.65 -38.47 -26.28
C GLY A 861 -30.69 -39.84 -26.96
N PRO A 862 -29.63 -40.40 -27.54
CA PRO A 862 -28.43 -39.84 -28.15
C PRO A 862 -28.18 -40.44 -29.56
N ALA A 863 -27.21 -39.92 -30.32
CA ALA A 863 -26.40 -40.64 -31.35
C ALA A 863 -25.39 -39.59 -31.92
N GLY A 864 -24.11 -39.71 -31.94
CA GLY A 864 -23.27 -40.83 -32.33
C GLY A 864 -23.14 -40.97 -33.83
N VAL A 865 -22.14 -40.36 -34.49
CA VAL A 865 -21.51 -40.90 -35.69
C VAL A 865 -20.06 -40.37 -35.78
N GLU A 866 -19.21 -41.36 -36.02
CA GLU A 866 -17.77 -41.35 -36.26
C GLU A 866 -17.38 -40.85 -37.67
N VAL A 867 -16.10 -40.45 -37.75
CA VAL A 867 -15.06 -40.78 -38.72
C VAL A 867 -15.19 -40.23 -40.16
N ALA A 868 -14.20 -39.47 -40.57
CA ALA A 868 -13.30 -39.90 -41.68
C ALA A 868 -12.11 -38.93 -41.82
N ALA A 869 -10.92 -39.55 -41.81
CA ALA A 869 -9.63 -38.98 -42.18
C ALA A 869 -9.42 -39.00 -43.70
N ALA A 870 -8.68 -38.00 -44.20
CA ALA A 870 -7.78 -38.05 -45.35
C ALA A 870 -7.18 -36.66 -45.50
N GLY A 871 -5.88 -36.39 -45.47
CA GLY A 871 -4.79 -37.01 -46.22
C GLY A 871 -4.39 -36.07 -47.32
N GLY A 872 -3.21 -35.38 -47.20
CA GLY A 872 -2.60 -34.69 -48.33
C GLY A 872 -1.82 -33.43 -47.95
N GLY A 873 -0.53 -33.50 -47.64
CA GLY A 873 0.44 -32.45 -47.94
C GLY A 873 0.99 -32.69 -49.37
N PRO A 874 2.04 -31.99 -49.82
CA PRO A 874 2.82 -30.88 -49.27
C PRO A 874 3.13 -29.76 -50.31
N THR A 875 4.02 -28.84 -49.89
CA THR A 875 4.90 -27.95 -50.69
C THR A 875 4.42 -26.51 -50.99
N GLY A 876 5.32 -25.59 -50.58
CA GLY A 876 5.45 -24.20 -51.01
C GLY A 876 6.00 -23.32 -49.90
#